data_aa75ac1b6c64672567307d11d28b940d
#
_entry.id   aa75ac1b6c64672567307d11d28b940d
#
_cell.length_a   1.000
_cell.length_b   1.000
_cell.length_c   1.000
_cell.angle_alpha   90.00
_cell.angle_beta   90.00
_cell.angle_gamma   90.00
#
_symmetry.space_group_name_H-M   'P 1'
#
loop_
_entity.id
_entity.type
_entity.pdbx_description
1 polymer ?
#
loop_
_entity_poly.entity_id
_entity_poly.type
_entity_poly.pdbx_seq_one_letter_code
_entity_poly.pdbx_strand_id
1 'polypeptide(L)'
;MTKTETTVDTRYLFKRYETWWVKVAVPRPLRKKLGYDLRKSLHTRDLEQAQEARWAVAEELRARIEKAQKETDSKSANQESNMVDIEVVSPEKMAGAQQVDEYIVEIVSDSGEGAQKCGQVLGLVSGKMGNGVWTVEIIPAEIQPPARERQGASGIRVRIGSKQVTNMGDEARMVVAFNEQVLYSRIENHAYKKGTVVLLESMWAEDPEEKIRNQYKDALADFSAQGLVVHELPIQKECLKLVPDPRKGKNMFVLGMLCRIFGRDTTTAKNEIAKIFKKKSEKVIKINHDLFDAGYAFARENLDYAFEIPTAEEHRLESPVVINGNTAAGLGVMAAGIDLVAMYPITPATSASHYLAEDFHLTGGFVHQAEDEIAAIGFAIGASYAGKTACTITSGPGMALKTEMIGLAVMAEVPLVIIDVQRGGPSTGLPTKVEQGDLLSSLYGAAGDAPKIVIAATTIAECFHFVVMARKLAESFRTPVIMLTDANLATGVQPIERPDVTDEWFAAPLDQSAWDKEVAPYNWDETSGLSERPIPGMRGGEYILTGLAHNRNSKIAYDSASNQEGMNMRSRKLAALSATLKPPEIHGDPTGDLLVVGWGSTLGAIEEAVDRARTQGHKVSSVHLRFLSPLEPGLKKIFSGFKKVMTIEINYSDDLDSPLINEENRRYSQLALVLRAHTLMDIDCWSMVPGHPLQPGTIGKVIEANLTETEGAEACLA
;
A
#
# COMPACT_ATOMS: atom_id res chain seq x y z
N MET A 1 0.50 -5.64 -61.87
CA MET A 1 0.68 -4.24 -61.37
C MET A 1 -0.28 -4.07 -60.20
N THR A 2 0.18 -4.39 -59.02
CA THR A 2 -0.54 -4.19 -57.76
C THR A 2 -0.13 -2.84 -57.19
N LYS A 3 -1.09 -1.94 -57.05
CA LYS A 3 -0.89 -0.64 -56.38
C LYS A 3 -0.57 -0.88 -54.92
N THR A 4 0.63 -0.57 -54.49
CA THR A 4 0.99 -0.39 -53.11
C THR A 4 0.21 0.80 -52.56
N GLU A 5 -0.80 0.57 -51.74
CA GLU A 5 -1.40 1.61 -50.88
C GLU A 5 -0.36 2.02 -49.83
N THR A 6 0.35 3.08 -50.10
CA THR A 6 1.13 3.79 -49.12
C THR A 6 0.16 4.37 -48.06
N THR A 7 0.24 3.90 -46.82
CA THR A 7 -0.51 4.46 -45.71
C THR A 7 -0.15 5.94 -45.56
N VAL A 8 -1.11 6.81 -45.89
CA VAL A 8 -0.94 8.25 -45.89
C VAL A 8 -0.90 8.77 -44.45
N ASP A 9 0.22 9.37 -44.05
CA ASP A 9 0.35 9.96 -42.67
C ASP A 9 -0.51 11.22 -42.58
N THR A 10 -1.58 11.14 -41.80
CA THR A 10 -2.53 12.23 -41.51
C THR A 10 -2.47 12.76 -40.08
N ARG A 11 -1.37 12.53 -39.34
CA ARG A 11 -1.23 13.07 -37.97
C ARG A 11 -1.41 14.58 -37.95
N TYR A 12 -2.21 15.07 -36.98
CA TYR A 12 -2.63 16.46 -36.80
C TYR A 12 -3.58 17.02 -37.88
N LEU A 13 -3.84 16.31 -39.00
CA LEU A 13 -4.73 16.74 -40.05
C LEU A 13 -6.16 16.25 -39.84
N PHE A 14 -7.12 17.12 -40.10
CA PHE A 14 -8.53 16.76 -40.23
C PHE A 14 -9.20 17.62 -41.28
N LYS A 15 -10.22 17.07 -41.95
CA LYS A 15 -10.95 17.77 -42.99
C LYS A 15 -12.22 18.40 -42.45
N ARG A 16 -12.46 19.66 -42.80
CA ARG A 16 -13.68 20.40 -42.45
C ARG A 16 -14.14 21.20 -43.68
N TYR A 17 -15.35 20.95 -44.14
CA TYR A 17 -15.92 21.61 -45.32
C TYR A 17 -14.94 21.63 -46.52
N GLU A 18 -14.51 20.44 -46.95
CA GLU A 18 -13.56 20.26 -48.05
C GLU A 18 -12.14 20.82 -47.85
N THR A 19 -11.84 21.51 -46.79
CA THR A 19 -10.53 22.11 -46.52
C THR A 19 -9.80 21.35 -45.42
N TRP A 20 -8.48 21.20 -45.55
CA TRP A 20 -7.63 20.59 -44.54
C TRP A 20 -7.25 21.58 -43.43
N TRP A 21 -7.24 21.09 -42.21
CA TRP A 21 -6.93 21.83 -41.01
C TRP A 21 -5.92 21.08 -40.15
N VAL A 22 -5.07 21.83 -39.39
CA VAL A 22 -4.23 21.27 -38.34
C VAL A 22 -4.92 21.46 -36.98
N LYS A 23 -4.87 20.44 -36.15
CA LYS A 23 -5.41 20.44 -34.79
C LYS A 23 -4.32 20.02 -33.80
N VAL A 24 -4.08 20.81 -32.75
CA VAL A 24 -3.17 20.49 -31.65
C VAL A 24 -3.95 20.57 -30.33
N ALA A 25 -3.91 19.51 -29.54
CA ALA A 25 -4.57 19.47 -28.22
C ALA A 25 -3.88 20.42 -27.24
N VAL A 26 -4.68 21.12 -26.43
CA VAL A 26 -4.17 22.02 -25.39
C VAL A 26 -4.11 21.29 -24.06
N PRO A 27 -2.95 21.31 -23.34
CA PRO A 27 -2.82 20.75 -22.00
C PRO A 27 -3.89 21.28 -21.04
N ARG A 28 -4.39 20.43 -20.14
CA ARG A 28 -5.48 20.76 -19.19
C ARG A 28 -5.30 22.09 -18.45
N PRO A 29 -4.12 22.43 -17.88
CA PRO A 29 -3.93 23.68 -17.15
C PRO A 29 -4.19 24.92 -17.99
N LEU A 30 -3.95 24.86 -19.30
CA LEU A 30 -4.10 25.99 -20.21
C LEU A 30 -5.47 26.06 -20.90
N ARG A 31 -6.36 25.08 -20.71
CA ARG A 31 -7.66 25.02 -21.41
C ARG A 31 -8.60 26.15 -21.07
N LYS A 32 -8.52 26.71 -19.86
CA LYS A 32 -9.29 27.92 -19.48
C LYS A 32 -8.88 29.16 -20.30
N LYS A 33 -7.61 29.21 -20.73
CA LYS A 33 -7.02 30.33 -21.48
C LYS A 33 -7.07 30.13 -22.99
N LEU A 34 -6.84 28.92 -23.47
CA LEU A 34 -6.65 28.61 -24.91
C LEU A 34 -7.75 27.72 -25.51
N GLY A 35 -8.69 27.18 -24.73
CA GLY A 35 -9.68 26.19 -25.13
C GLY A 35 -9.14 24.76 -25.14
N TYR A 36 -9.94 23.78 -25.58
CA TYR A 36 -9.57 22.36 -25.58
C TYR A 36 -8.52 21.98 -26.63
N ASP A 37 -8.54 22.67 -27.78
CA ASP A 37 -7.59 22.49 -28.88
C ASP A 37 -7.40 23.78 -29.65
N LEU A 38 -6.23 23.92 -30.26
CA LEU A 38 -5.94 24.98 -31.22
C LEU A 38 -6.07 24.40 -32.63
N ARG A 39 -6.70 25.16 -33.53
CA ARG A 39 -6.96 24.76 -34.92
C ARG A 39 -6.56 25.88 -35.86
N LYS A 40 -5.95 25.51 -37.00
CA LYS A 40 -5.64 26.44 -38.07
C LYS A 40 -5.89 25.80 -39.44
N SER A 41 -6.56 26.55 -40.30
CA SER A 41 -6.81 26.11 -41.70
C SER A 41 -5.51 26.14 -42.50
N LEU A 42 -5.34 25.12 -43.35
CA LEU A 42 -4.24 25.08 -44.30
C LEU A 42 -4.62 25.72 -45.65
N HIS A 43 -5.88 26.17 -45.81
CA HIS A 43 -6.42 26.78 -46.98
C HIS A 43 -6.24 25.94 -48.29
N THR A 44 -6.09 24.63 -48.17
CA THR A 44 -5.98 23.71 -49.28
C THR A 44 -7.00 22.58 -49.19
N ARG A 45 -7.42 22.06 -50.33
CA ARG A 45 -8.24 20.86 -50.47
C ARG A 45 -7.39 19.64 -50.85
N ASP A 46 -6.15 19.90 -51.24
CA ASP A 46 -5.19 18.89 -51.64
C ASP A 46 -4.49 18.30 -50.41
N LEU A 47 -4.38 16.95 -50.38
CA LEU A 47 -3.81 16.24 -49.22
C LEU A 47 -2.28 16.33 -49.20
N GLU A 48 -1.59 16.31 -50.35
CA GLU A 48 -0.13 16.42 -50.41
C GLU A 48 0.34 17.79 -49.92
N GLN A 49 -0.29 18.85 -50.40
CA GLN A 49 -0.03 20.22 -49.91
C GLN A 49 -0.33 20.35 -48.41
N ALA A 50 -1.38 19.69 -47.94
CA ALA A 50 -1.71 19.69 -46.52
C ALA A 50 -0.66 18.96 -45.68
N GLN A 51 -0.10 17.88 -46.19
CA GLN A 51 0.97 17.12 -45.55
C GLN A 51 2.28 17.89 -45.46
N GLU A 52 2.63 18.64 -46.49
CA GLU A 52 3.82 19.49 -46.48
C GLU A 52 3.69 20.65 -45.47
N ALA A 53 2.56 21.33 -45.46
CA ALA A 53 2.34 22.51 -44.63
C ALA A 53 2.04 22.18 -43.16
N ARG A 54 1.63 20.98 -42.81
CA ARG A 54 1.11 20.62 -41.48
C ARG A 54 2.11 20.83 -40.33
N TRP A 55 3.38 20.50 -40.56
CA TRP A 55 4.39 20.54 -39.51
C TRP A 55 4.70 21.97 -39.10
N ALA A 56 4.87 22.90 -40.04
CA ALA A 56 5.08 24.30 -39.77
C ALA A 56 3.91 24.91 -38.97
N VAL A 57 2.68 24.56 -39.36
CA VAL A 57 1.48 25.05 -38.66
C VAL A 57 1.31 24.37 -37.29
N ALA A 58 1.63 23.09 -37.15
CA ALA A 58 1.60 22.41 -35.86
C ALA A 58 2.62 23.01 -34.89
N GLU A 59 3.81 23.34 -35.39
CA GLU A 59 4.86 23.99 -34.60
C GLU A 59 4.47 25.42 -34.16
N GLU A 60 3.85 26.19 -35.03
CA GLU A 60 3.27 27.51 -34.66
C GLU A 60 2.22 27.40 -33.56
N LEU A 61 1.32 26.39 -33.65
CA LEU A 61 0.31 26.16 -32.62
C LEU A 61 0.92 25.69 -31.29
N ARG A 62 1.96 24.87 -31.34
CA ARG A 62 2.73 24.46 -30.16
C ARG A 62 3.46 25.63 -29.51
N ALA A 63 4.11 26.48 -30.28
CA ALA A 63 4.78 27.68 -29.77
C ALA A 63 3.80 28.61 -29.01
N ARG A 64 2.53 28.68 -29.44
CA ARG A 64 1.49 29.41 -28.71
C ARG A 64 1.14 28.77 -27.38
N ILE A 65 1.14 27.43 -27.31
CA ILE A 65 0.92 26.66 -26.07
C ILE A 65 2.10 26.89 -25.13
N GLU A 66 3.34 26.76 -25.60
CA GLU A 66 4.55 26.97 -24.82
C GLU A 66 4.66 28.42 -24.27
N LYS A 67 4.29 29.41 -25.09
CA LYS A 67 4.25 30.81 -24.61
C LYS A 67 3.24 30.99 -23.48
N ALA A 68 2.06 30.42 -23.62
CA ALA A 68 1.04 30.46 -22.58
C ALA A 68 1.45 29.66 -21.32
N GLN A 69 2.22 28.58 -21.46
CA GLN A 69 2.81 27.83 -20.37
C GLN A 69 3.84 28.69 -19.62
N LYS A 70 4.81 29.27 -20.33
CA LYS A 70 5.83 30.17 -19.73
C LYS A 70 5.21 31.38 -19.00
N GLU A 71 4.11 31.92 -19.50
CA GLU A 71 3.38 33.00 -18.84
C GLU A 71 2.62 32.54 -17.58
N THR A 72 2.27 31.25 -17.53
CA THR A 72 1.63 30.62 -16.36
C THR A 72 2.68 30.26 -15.33
N ASP A 73 3.81 29.70 -15.77
CA ASP A 73 4.94 29.30 -14.93
C ASP A 73 5.64 30.55 -14.32
N SER A 74 5.76 31.65 -15.06
CA SER A 74 6.28 32.91 -14.52
C SER A 74 5.34 33.58 -13.49
N LYS A 75 4.03 33.33 -13.58
CA LYS A 75 3.07 33.75 -12.56
C LYS A 75 3.09 32.86 -11.32
N SER A 76 3.33 31.56 -11.48
CA SER A 76 3.55 30.65 -10.36
C SER A 76 4.92 30.86 -9.70
N ALA A 77 5.97 31.10 -10.46
CA ALA A 77 7.29 31.45 -9.93
C ALA A 77 7.29 32.78 -9.15
N ASN A 78 6.51 33.80 -9.59
CA ASN A 78 6.30 35.01 -8.82
C ASN A 78 5.39 34.80 -7.58
N GLN A 79 4.60 33.75 -7.51
CA GLN A 79 3.90 33.33 -6.29
C GLN A 79 4.80 32.48 -5.38
N GLU A 80 5.74 31.72 -5.95
CA GLU A 80 6.75 30.97 -5.18
C GLU A 80 7.85 31.86 -4.62
N SER A 81 8.22 32.95 -5.30
CA SER A 81 9.19 33.93 -4.76
C SER A 81 8.64 34.77 -3.58
N ASN A 82 7.36 34.69 -3.29
CA ASN A 82 6.73 35.20 -2.07
C ASN A 82 6.50 34.09 -1.00
N MET A 83 6.98 32.88 -1.22
CA MET A 83 7.21 31.94 -0.12
C MET A 83 8.43 32.42 0.65
N VAL A 84 8.17 33.18 1.70
CA VAL A 84 9.11 33.49 2.76
C VAL A 84 9.88 32.20 3.09
N ASP A 85 11.21 32.27 3.10
CA ASP A 85 12.05 31.28 3.76
C ASP A 85 11.43 30.99 5.12
N ILE A 86 10.80 29.83 5.24
CA ILE A 86 10.25 29.38 6.52
C ILE A 86 11.48 28.97 7.33
N GLU A 87 12.02 29.91 8.09
CA GLU A 87 12.82 29.56 9.25
C GLU A 87 12.05 28.43 9.95
N VAL A 88 12.68 27.28 10.08
CA VAL A 88 12.17 26.20 10.92
C VAL A 88 12.15 26.76 12.33
N VAL A 89 11.02 27.35 12.70
CA VAL A 89 10.79 27.79 14.07
C VAL A 89 10.79 26.53 14.90
N SER A 90 11.87 26.34 15.64
CA SER A 90 11.95 25.28 16.64
C SER A 90 10.70 25.40 17.52
N PRO A 91 9.93 24.34 17.72
CA PRO A 91 8.71 24.40 18.52
C PRO A 91 9.07 25.04 19.86
N GLU A 92 8.29 26.03 20.30
CA GLU A 92 8.46 26.63 21.63
C GLU A 92 8.48 25.49 22.65
N LYS A 93 9.59 25.33 23.37
CA LYS A 93 9.68 24.32 24.42
C LYS A 93 8.55 24.55 25.41
N MET A 94 7.60 23.64 25.44
CA MET A 94 6.47 23.73 26.37
C MET A 94 7.01 23.58 27.79
N ALA A 95 6.89 24.63 28.59
CA ALA A 95 7.31 24.60 29.99
C ALA A 95 6.54 23.47 30.70
N GLY A 96 7.28 22.51 31.30
CA GLY A 96 6.72 21.37 32.03
C GLY A 96 6.30 20.16 31.17
N ALA A 97 6.64 20.12 29.87
CA ALA A 97 6.36 18.94 29.04
C ALA A 97 7.18 17.72 29.49
N GLN A 98 6.52 16.58 29.63
CA GLN A 98 7.16 15.30 29.87
C GLN A 98 7.84 14.81 28.61
N GLN A 99 9.14 14.58 28.64
CA GLN A 99 9.84 13.91 27.53
C GLN A 99 9.51 12.43 27.51
N VAL A 100 9.17 11.92 26.35
CA VAL A 100 8.89 10.51 26.09
C VAL A 100 9.52 10.07 24.77
N ASP A 101 10.04 8.84 24.72
CA ASP A 101 10.63 8.31 23.48
C ASP A 101 9.59 7.95 22.44
N GLU A 102 8.40 7.54 22.88
CA GLU A 102 7.27 7.24 22.02
C GLU A 102 5.93 7.45 22.71
N TYR A 103 4.89 7.64 21.90
CA TYR A 103 3.53 7.72 22.38
C TYR A 103 2.54 7.12 21.38
N ILE A 104 1.58 6.36 21.90
CA ILE A 104 0.49 5.78 21.09
C ILE A 104 -0.80 6.44 21.52
N VAL A 105 -1.50 7.07 20.55
CA VAL A 105 -2.81 7.68 20.74
C VAL A 105 -3.82 7.09 19.76
N GLU A 106 -5.04 6.84 20.22
CA GLU A 106 -6.18 6.51 19.35
C GLU A 106 -7.18 7.67 19.31
N ILE A 107 -7.82 7.82 18.16
CA ILE A 107 -8.97 8.71 17.97
C ILE A 107 -10.09 7.84 17.42
N VAL A 108 -11.21 7.74 18.13
CA VAL A 108 -12.30 6.85 17.78
C VAL A 108 -13.66 7.57 17.82
N SER A 109 -14.53 7.25 16.88
CA SER A 109 -15.84 7.88 16.70
C SER A 109 -16.81 6.94 16.00
N ASP A 110 -18.02 7.38 15.80
CA ASP A 110 -18.91 6.80 14.79
C ASP A 110 -18.38 7.08 13.37
N SER A 111 -18.80 6.25 12.43
CA SER A 111 -18.44 6.45 11.03
C SER A 111 -18.92 7.82 10.52
N GLY A 112 -18.03 8.52 9.80
CA GLY A 112 -18.35 9.82 9.21
C GLY A 112 -18.06 11.05 10.08
N GLU A 113 -17.67 10.91 11.35
CA GLU A 113 -17.31 12.04 12.22
C GLU A 113 -15.87 12.55 12.01
N GLY A 114 -15.06 11.85 11.22
CA GLY A 114 -13.76 12.30 10.75
C GLY A 114 -12.58 12.01 11.69
N ALA A 115 -12.70 11.08 12.63
CA ALA A 115 -11.63 10.65 13.51
C ALA A 115 -10.39 10.17 12.73
N GLN A 116 -10.58 9.37 11.67
CA GLN A 116 -9.49 8.93 10.80
C GLN A 116 -8.71 10.12 10.22
N LYS A 117 -9.42 11.14 9.70
CA LYS A 117 -8.77 12.33 9.12
C LYS A 117 -7.98 13.11 10.16
N CYS A 118 -8.46 13.21 11.39
CA CYS A 118 -7.74 13.84 12.50
C CYS A 118 -6.37 13.17 12.72
N GLY A 119 -6.36 11.84 12.91
CA GLY A 119 -5.11 11.12 13.14
C GLY A 119 -4.18 11.03 11.93
N GLN A 120 -4.74 10.95 10.70
CA GLN A 120 -3.92 11.06 9.48
C GLN A 120 -3.13 12.37 9.45
N VAL A 121 -3.78 13.51 9.76
CA VAL A 121 -3.09 14.82 9.82
C VAL A 121 -2.10 14.88 10.96
N LEU A 122 -2.44 14.37 12.14
CA LEU A 122 -1.51 14.30 13.28
C LEU A 122 -0.24 13.49 12.91
N GLY A 123 -0.41 12.33 12.29
CA GLY A 123 0.70 11.51 11.81
C GLY A 123 1.54 12.22 10.75
N LEU A 124 0.87 12.86 9.77
CA LEU A 124 1.54 13.60 8.70
C LEU A 124 2.36 14.78 9.25
N VAL A 125 1.82 15.56 10.20
CA VAL A 125 2.53 16.66 10.84
C VAL A 125 3.73 16.14 11.63
N SER A 126 3.54 15.08 12.42
CA SER A 126 4.61 14.48 13.22
C SER A 126 5.74 13.94 12.33
N GLY A 127 5.41 13.25 11.23
CA GLY A 127 6.40 12.78 10.26
C GLY A 127 7.17 13.92 9.58
N LYS A 128 6.50 15.02 9.25
CA LYS A 128 7.15 16.22 8.69
C LYS A 128 8.04 16.95 9.69
N MET A 129 7.77 16.80 10.97
CA MET A 129 8.65 17.29 12.05
C MET A 129 9.86 16.37 12.29
N GLY A 130 9.97 15.25 11.58
CA GLY A 130 11.08 14.31 11.66
C GLY A 130 10.88 13.16 12.64
N ASN A 131 9.70 13.02 13.25
CA ASN A 131 9.40 11.87 14.10
C ASN A 131 9.15 10.61 13.25
N GLY A 132 9.48 9.44 13.81
CA GLY A 132 8.93 8.17 13.33
C GLY A 132 7.42 8.13 13.56
N VAL A 133 6.68 7.63 12.58
CA VAL A 133 5.22 7.54 12.66
C VAL A 133 4.76 6.22 12.05
N TRP A 134 3.76 5.61 12.69
CA TRP A 134 2.97 4.54 12.09
C TRP A 134 1.50 4.75 12.43
N THR A 135 0.64 4.63 11.43
CA THR A 135 -0.81 4.73 11.66
C THR A 135 -1.52 3.43 11.32
N VAL A 136 -2.59 3.13 12.05
CA VAL A 136 -3.50 2.01 11.73
C VAL A 136 -4.92 2.52 11.73
N GLU A 137 -5.60 2.41 10.60
CA GLU A 137 -7.00 2.77 10.49
C GLU A 137 -7.89 1.74 11.20
N ILE A 138 -8.85 2.23 11.96
CA ILE A 138 -9.91 1.45 12.58
C ILE A 138 -11.15 1.65 11.70
N ILE A 139 -11.49 0.62 10.93
CA ILE A 139 -12.58 0.68 9.96
C ILE A 139 -13.66 -0.31 10.38
N PRO A 140 -14.94 0.12 10.52
CA PRO A 140 -16.04 -0.80 10.81
C PRO A 140 -16.23 -1.80 9.66
N ALA A 141 -16.79 -2.95 9.97
CA ALA A 141 -17.10 -3.97 8.95
C ALA A 141 -18.23 -3.50 8.01
N GLU A 142 -19.19 -2.76 8.54
CA GLU A 142 -20.30 -2.19 7.78
C GLU A 142 -19.94 -0.83 7.17
N ILE A 143 -20.47 -0.55 5.98
CA ILE A 143 -20.20 0.71 5.26
C ILE A 143 -20.79 1.92 6.02
N GLN A 144 -21.97 1.76 6.62
CA GLN A 144 -22.64 2.77 7.42
C GLN A 144 -23.29 2.10 8.65
N PRO A 145 -22.51 1.79 9.69
CA PRO A 145 -23.04 1.23 10.92
C PRO A 145 -24.01 2.25 11.57
N PRO A 146 -25.00 1.77 12.32
CA PRO A 146 -25.81 2.64 13.15
C PRO A 146 -24.97 3.49 14.10
N ALA A 147 -25.43 4.69 14.43
CA ALA A 147 -24.74 5.54 15.40
C ALA A 147 -24.67 4.86 16.76
N ARG A 148 -23.52 5.01 17.46
CA ARG A 148 -23.26 4.44 18.80
C ARG A 148 -23.33 2.90 18.83
N GLU A 149 -23.01 2.24 17.72
CA GLU A 149 -22.86 0.78 17.68
C GLU A 149 -21.46 0.36 18.13
N ARG A 150 -21.37 -0.62 19.05
CA ARG A 150 -20.09 -1.08 19.58
C ARG A 150 -19.12 -1.57 18.49
N GLN A 151 -19.64 -2.31 17.52
CA GLN A 151 -18.87 -2.83 16.37
C GLN A 151 -18.67 -1.80 15.25
N GLY A 152 -19.36 -0.66 15.33
CA GLY A 152 -19.32 0.42 14.34
C GLY A 152 -18.18 1.43 14.53
N ALA A 153 -17.23 1.15 15.42
CA ALA A 153 -16.13 2.05 15.70
C ALA A 153 -15.30 2.38 14.43
N SER A 154 -15.18 3.67 14.15
CA SER A 154 -14.32 4.23 13.12
C SER A 154 -13.28 5.12 13.76
N GLY A 155 -12.02 4.99 13.36
CA GLY A 155 -10.96 5.76 13.99
C GLY A 155 -9.60 5.49 13.41
N ILE A 156 -8.58 5.86 14.16
CA ILE A 156 -7.19 5.69 13.80
C ILE A 156 -6.32 5.60 15.05
N ARG A 157 -5.38 4.70 15.01
CA ARG A 157 -4.26 4.64 15.96
C ARG A 157 -3.07 5.36 15.33
N VAL A 158 -2.38 6.18 16.10
CA VAL A 158 -1.16 6.88 15.71
C VAL A 158 -0.07 6.58 16.72
N ARG A 159 1.00 5.91 16.32
CA ARG A 159 2.23 5.74 17.08
C ARG A 159 3.24 6.78 16.62
N ILE A 160 3.77 7.58 17.52
CA ILE A 160 4.77 8.62 17.26
C ILE A 160 5.99 8.29 18.08
N GLY A 161 7.18 8.23 17.46
CA GLY A 161 8.42 7.89 18.13
C GLY A 161 9.56 8.88 17.85
N SER A 162 10.55 8.87 18.73
CA SER A 162 11.82 9.58 18.53
C SER A 162 12.70 8.92 17.48
N LYS A 163 12.49 7.62 17.23
CA LYS A 163 13.15 6.79 16.23
C LYS A 163 12.17 6.39 15.13
N GLN A 164 12.66 5.70 14.11
CA GLN A 164 11.80 5.11 13.09
C GLN A 164 10.79 4.14 13.73
N VAL A 165 9.54 4.25 13.33
CA VAL A 165 8.44 3.40 13.78
C VAL A 165 7.96 2.55 12.60
N THR A 166 7.92 1.23 12.78
CA THR A 166 7.66 0.25 11.72
C THR A 166 6.42 -0.62 11.96
N ASN A 167 5.72 -0.39 13.08
CA ASN A 167 4.54 -1.16 13.47
C ASN A 167 3.64 -0.35 14.42
N MET A 168 2.47 -0.90 14.77
CA MET A 168 1.45 -0.21 15.56
C MET A 168 1.75 -0.10 17.07
N GLY A 169 2.81 -0.77 17.55
CA GLY A 169 3.11 -0.88 18.97
C GLY A 169 2.09 -1.71 19.77
N ASP A 170 2.18 -1.60 21.08
CA ASP A 170 1.30 -2.31 22.03
C ASP A 170 0.05 -1.46 22.37
N GLU A 171 -0.38 -1.39 23.63
CA GLU A 171 -1.61 -0.67 24.02
C GLU A 171 -1.44 0.85 23.91
N ALA A 172 -2.50 1.54 23.55
CA ALA A 172 -2.53 3.00 23.52
C ALA A 172 -2.46 3.57 24.95
N ARG A 173 -1.74 4.69 25.10
CA ARG A 173 -1.65 5.44 26.37
C ARG A 173 -2.73 6.50 26.50
N MET A 174 -3.31 6.95 25.37
CA MET A 174 -4.37 7.94 25.33
C MET A 174 -5.36 7.57 24.24
N VAL A 175 -6.62 7.83 24.47
CA VAL A 175 -7.68 7.76 23.45
C VAL A 175 -8.58 8.97 23.53
N VAL A 176 -8.92 9.54 22.36
CA VAL A 176 -9.99 10.54 22.23
C VAL A 176 -11.21 9.84 21.63
N ALA A 177 -12.31 9.82 22.35
CA ALA A 177 -13.53 9.14 21.94
C ALA A 177 -14.71 10.12 21.80
N PHE A 178 -15.40 10.06 20.66
CA PHE A 178 -16.56 10.93 20.40
C PHE A 178 -17.87 10.36 20.97
N ASN A 179 -17.86 9.09 21.36
CA ASN A 179 -18.89 8.49 22.22
C ASN A 179 -18.29 7.29 22.99
N GLU A 180 -18.96 6.88 24.04
CA GLU A 180 -18.48 5.81 24.92
C GLU A 180 -18.68 4.40 24.32
N GLN A 181 -19.67 4.22 23.43
CA GLN A 181 -19.99 2.88 22.90
C GLN A 181 -18.85 2.32 22.03
N VAL A 182 -18.19 3.19 21.22
CA VAL A 182 -17.07 2.76 20.35
C VAL A 182 -15.84 2.30 21.15
N LEU A 183 -15.72 2.67 22.43
CA LEU A 183 -14.60 2.20 23.27
C LEU A 183 -14.72 0.74 23.66
N TYR A 184 -15.93 0.20 23.80
CA TYR A 184 -16.12 -1.19 24.20
C TYR A 184 -15.45 -2.18 23.25
N SER A 185 -15.63 -2.01 21.94
CA SER A 185 -14.97 -2.88 20.95
C SER A 185 -13.44 -2.76 20.99
N ARG A 186 -12.92 -1.58 21.33
CA ARG A 186 -11.47 -1.37 21.46
C ARG A 186 -10.90 -2.01 22.72
N ILE A 187 -11.67 -1.98 23.81
CA ILE A 187 -11.33 -2.67 25.06
C ILE A 187 -11.36 -4.19 24.85
N GLU A 188 -12.37 -4.73 24.19
CA GLU A 188 -12.47 -6.16 23.82
C GLU A 188 -11.27 -6.61 22.96
N ASN A 189 -10.74 -5.74 22.13
CA ASN A 189 -9.54 -6.00 21.31
C ASN A 189 -8.22 -5.68 22.05
N HIS A 190 -8.23 -5.55 23.37
CA HIS A 190 -7.05 -5.26 24.20
C HIS A 190 -6.23 -4.05 23.72
N ALA A 191 -6.91 -3.01 23.19
CA ALA A 191 -6.26 -1.81 22.68
C ALA A 191 -5.72 -0.89 23.77
N TYR A 192 -6.19 -1.05 25.02
CA TYR A 192 -5.88 -0.20 26.14
C TYR A 192 -5.42 -1.00 27.35
N LYS A 193 -4.67 -0.34 28.24
CA LYS A 193 -4.21 -0.90 29.52
C LYS A 193 -4.67 -0.04 30.70
N LYS A 194 -4.50 -0.55 31.90
CA LYS A 194 -4.73 0.21 33.12
C LYS A 194 -3.89 1.49 33.10
N GLY A 195 -4.52 2.63 33.42
CA GLY A 195 -3.90 3.97 33.37
C GLY A 195 -4.00 4.65 32.00
N THR A 196 -4.58 4.02 30.96
CA THR A 196 -4.85 4.72 29.69
C THR A 196 -5.78 5.91 29.93
N VAL A 197 -5.41 7.07 29.42
CA VAL A 197 -6.17 8.31 29.50
C VAL A 197 -7.25 8.32 28.44
N VAL A 198 -8.51 8.52 28.83
CA VAL A 198 -9.66 8.62 27.95
C VAL A 198 -10.18 10.06 27.95
N LEU A 199 -10.04 10.75 26.84
CA LEU A 199 -10.63 12.06 26.58
C LEU A 199 -12.00 11.83 25.89
N LEU A 200 -13.07 11.86 26.67
CA LEU A 200 -14.41 11.44 26.22
C LEU A 200 -15.32 12.64 25.99
N GLU A 201 -16.02 12.66 24.84
CA GLU A 201 -17.07 13.63 24.57
C GLU A 201 -18.19 13.53 25.61
N SER A 202 -18.51 14.64 26.27
CA SER A 202 -19.48 14.69 27.39
C SER A 202 -20.92 14.95 26.98
N MET A 203 -21.23 15.26 25.73
CA MET A 203 -22.57 15.59 25.28
C MET A 203 -23.63 14.52 25.62
N TRP A 204 -23.22 13.28 25.69
CA TRP A 204 -24.08 12.12 25.94
C TRP A 204 -24.62 12.05 27.38
N ALA A 205 -23.98 12.75 28.31
CA ALA A 205 -24.48 12.93 29.68
C ALA A 205 -25.79 13.75 29.73
N GLU A 206 -26.01 14.61 28.74
CA GLU A 206 -27.17 15.52 28.63
C GLU A 206 -28.09 15.13 27.47
N ASP A 207 -27.97 13.92 26.90
CA ASP A 207 -28.79 13.47 25.78
C ASP A 207 -30.28 13.47 26.16
N PRO A 208 -31.22 13.87 25.26
CA PRO A 208 -32.64 13.85 25.50
C PRO A 208 -33.20 12.48 25.93
N GLU A 209 -32.61 11.39 25.39
CA GLU A 209 -33.07 10.03 25.70
C GLU A 209 -32.43 9.53 27.02
N GLU A 210 -33.28 9.17 27.97
CA GLU A 210 -32.83 8.64 29.26
C GLU A 210 -32.01 7.37 29.14
N LYS A 211 -32.33 6.51 28.17
CA LYS A 211 -31.56 5.30 27.87
C LYS A 211 -30.12 5.62 27.53
N ILE A 212 -29.87 6.65 26.71
CA ILE A 212 -28.52 7.07 26.30
C ILE A 212 -27.75 7.64 27.50
N ARG A 213 -28.37 8.50 28.29
CA ARG A 213 -27.75 9.02 29.52
C ARG A 213 -27.36 7.92 30.49
N ASN A 214 -28.21 6.90 30.67
CA ASN A 214 -27.91 5.74 31.52
C ASN A 214 -26.75 4.92 30.95
N GLN A 215 -26.72 4.62 29.65
CA GLN A 215 -25.61 3.95 28.99
C GLN A 215 -24.29 4.69 29.18
N TYR A 216 -24.30 6.02 29.04
CA TYR A 216 -23.11 6.84 29.26
C TYR A 216 -22.62 6.76 30.71
N LYS A 217 -23.52 6.86 31.69
CA LYS A 217 -23.20 6.75 33.10
C LYS A 217 -22.63 5.36 33.46
N ASP A 218 -23.24 4.30 32.92
CA ASP A 218 -22.78 2.92 33.15
C ASP A 218 -21.38 2.73 32.54
N ALA A 219 -21.12 3.28 31.34
CA ALA A 219 -19.82 3.22 30.70
C ALA A 219 -18.72 3.92 31.51
N LEU A 220 -19.00 5.09 32.09
CA LEU A 220 -18.03 5.77 32.98
C LEU A 220 -17.63 4.90 34.18
N ALA A 221 -18.62 4.20 34.78
CA ALA A 221 -18.37 3.28 35.89
C ALA A 221 -17.53 2.07 35.42
N ASP A 222 -17.87 1.47 34.28
CA ASP A 222 -17.14 0.34 33.69
C ASP A 222 -15.69 0.69 33.38
N PHE A 223 -15.46 1.84 32.73
CA PHE A 223 -14.11 2.29 32.36
C PHE A 223 -13.24 2.56 33.61
N SER A 224 -13.83 3.18 34.62
CA SER A 224 -13.15 3.41 35.91
C SER A 224 -12.82 2.08 36.61
N ALA A 225 -13.75 1.10 36.58
CA ALA A 225 -13.49 -0.23 37.17
C ALA A 225 -12.38 -0.99 36.46
N GLN A 226 -12.17 -0.75 35.16
CA GLN A 226 -11.05 -1.29 34.38
C GLN A 226 -9.75 -0.51 34.60
N GLY A 227 -9.77 0.56 35.41
CA GLY A 227 -8.62 1.39 35.72
C GLY A 227 -8.21 2.38 34.63
N LEU A 228 -9.14 2.73 33.73
CA LEU A 228 -8.94 3.81 32.77
C LEU A 228 -9.14 5.18 33.48
N VAL A 229 -8.41 6.20 33.02
CA VAL A 229 -8.49 7.58 33.56
C VAL A 229 -9.36 8.41 32.62
N VAL A 230 -10.63 8.62 32.99
CA VAL A 230 -11.61 9.28 32.12
C VAL A 230 -11.70 10.77 32.43
N HIS A 231 -11.55 11.60 31.39
CA HIS A 231 -11.82 13.03 31.38
C HIS A 231 -12.99 13.32 30.43
N GLU A 232 -14.07 13.84 30.96
CA GLU A 232 -15.23 14.25 30.19
C GLU A 232 -15.02 15.65 29.62
N LEU A 233 -15.09 15.78 28.27
CA LEU A 233 -14.79 17.02 27.57
C LEU A 233 -15.99 17.48 26.73
N PRO A 234 -16.39 18.76 26.79
CA PRO A 234 -17.52 19.29 26.03
C PRO A 234 -17.15 19.66 24.58
N ILE A 235 -16.58 18.71 23.82
CA ILE A 235 -16.02 18.94 22.47
C ILE A 235 -17.08 19.52 21.54
N GLN A 236 -18.26 18.91 21.48
CA GLN A 236 -19.36 19.38 20.61
C GLN A 236 -19.82 20.78 21.02
N LYS A 237 -19.96 21.06 22.30
CA LYS A 237 -20.38 22.36 22.83
C LYS A 237 -19.42 23.47 22.40
N GLU A 238 -18.13 23.19 22.45
CA GLU A 238 -17.08 24.12 21.99
C GLU A 238 -17.14 24.32 20.48
N CYS A 239 -17.29 23.25 19.68
CA CYS A 239 -17.44 23.34 18.23
C CYS A 239 -18.67 24.15 17.80
N LEU A 240 -19.79 24.02 18.51
CA LEU A 240 -21.05 24.75 18.21
C LEU A 240 -20.92 26.27 18.38
N LYS A 241 -19.89 26.77 19.05
CA LYS A 241 -19.59 28.21 19.10
C LYS A 241 -19.12 28.75 17.73
N LEU A 242 -18.60 27.89 16.85
CA LEU A 242 -17.99 28.24 15.56
C LEU A 242 -18.78 27.69 14.36
N VAL A 243 -19.46 26.56 14.52
CA VAL A 243 -20.20 25.88 13.44
C VAL A 243 -21.60 25.48 13.90
N PRO A 244 -22.66 25.70 13.09
CA PRO A 244 -24.03 25.39 13.50
C PRO A 244 -24.39 23.89 13.42
N ASP A 245 -23.60 23.06 12.72
CA ASP A 245 -23.88 21.64 12.53
C ASP A 245 -23.08 20.80 13.57
N PRO A 246 -23.74 20.11 14.50
CA PRO A 246 -23.07 19.37 15.58
C PRO A 246 -22.23 18.19 15.09
N ARG A 247 -22.43 17.74 13.85
CA ARG A 247 -21.66 16.64 13.25
C ARG A 247 -20.35 17.12 12.60
N LYS A 248 -20.12 18.43 12.52
CA LYS A 248 -18.96 19.02 11.85
C LYS A 248 -18.02 19.67 12.85
N GLY A 249 -16.72 19.55 12.58
CA GLY A 249 -15.68 20.31 13.27
C GLY A 249 -15.01 19.59 14.42
N LYS A 250 -15.63 18.57 15.04
CA LYS A 250 -15.01 17.83 16.16
C LYS A 250 -13.59 17.34 15.82
N ASN A 251 -13.42 16.80 14.64
CA ASN A 251 -12.13 16.27 14.18
C ASN A 251 -11.02 17.34 14.09
N MET A 252 -11.33 18.56 13.65
CA MET A 252 -10.34 19.66 13.58
C MET A 252 -10.09 20.28 14.96
N PHE A 253 -11.10 20.36 15.79
CA PHE A 253 -10.96 20.76 17.19
C PHE A 253 -10.04 19.78 17.95
N VAL A 254 -10.31 18.47 17.83
CA VAL A 254 -9.49 17.42 18.46
C VAL A 254 -8.06 17.42 17.89
N LEU A 255 -7.87 17.67 16.59
CA LEU A 255 -6.54 17.83 16.02
C LEU A 255 -5.78 19.00 16.70
N GLY A 256 -6.43 20.13 16.93
CA GLY A 256 -5.85 21.25 17.67
C GLY A 256 -5.45 20.87 19.09
N MET A 257 -6.33 20.16 19.81
CA MET A 257 -6.03 19.63 21.16
C MET A 257 -4.78 18.74 21.16
N LEU A 258 -4.74 17.76 20.24
CA LEU A 258 -3.62 16.82 20.15
C LEU A 258 -2.32 17.50 19.73
N CYS A 259 -2.38 18.50 18.83
CA CYS A 259 -1.21 19.30 18.48
C CYS A 259 -0.66 20.05 19.72
N ARG A 260 -1.52 20.55 20.61
CA ARG A 260 -1.07 21.16 21.87
C ARG A 260 -0.50 20.12 22.83
N ILE A 261 -1.16 18.98 23.00
CA ILE A 261 -0.72 17.90 23.90
C ILE A 261 0.66 17.35 23.52
N PHE A 262 0.91 17.16 22.22
CA PHE A 262 2.15 16.57 21.72
C PHE A 262 3.15 17.59 21.14
N GLY A 263 2.94 18.89 21.32
CA GLY A 263 3.86 19.93 20.85
C GLY A 263 4.06 19.94 19.32
N ARG A 264 2.99 19.71 18.56
CA ARG A 264 3.08 19.67 17.08
C ARG A 264 3.03 21.06 16.49
N ASP A 265 3.77 21.25 15.37
CA ASP A 265 3.83 22.54 14.66
C ASP A 265 2.46 22.93 14.08
N THR A 266 1.92 24.04 14.56
CA THR A 266 0.59 24.54 14.17
C THR A 266 0.56 25.05 12.75
N THR A 267 1.66 25.60 12.24
CA THR A 267 1.77 26.11 10.89
C THR A 267 1.69 24.95 9.88
N THR A 268 2.47 23.90 10.10
CA THR A 268 2.40 22.67 9.30
C THR A 268 1.01 22.06 9.34
N ALA A 269 0.38 21.98 10.53
CA ALA A 269 -0.97 21.44 10.67
C ALA A 269 -2.01 22.24 9.86
N LYS A 270 -1.99 23.56 9.94
CA LYS A 270 -2.89 24.45 9.17
C LYS A 270 -2.66 24.34 7.66
N ASN A 271 -1.41 24.23 7.23
CA ASN A 271 -1.07 24.02 5.82
C ASN A 271 -1.64 22.67 5.30
N GLU A 272 -1.57 21.61 6.09
CA GLU A 272 -2.17 20.32 5.70
C GLU A 272 -3.71 20.39 5.70
N ILE A 273 -4.32 21.05 6.66
CA ILE A 273 -5.78 21.33 6.63
C ILE A 273 -6.15 22.06 5.34
N ALA A 274 -5.43 23.11 4.97
CA ALA A 274 -5.70 23.87 3.74
C ALA A 274 -5.58 22.97 2.48
N LYS A 275 -4.59 22.07 2.41
CA LYS A 275 -4.42 21.11 1.31
C LYS A 275 -5.59 20.13 1.22
N ILE A 276 -6.06 19.58 2.35
CA ILE A 276 -7.20 18.67 2.40
C ILE A 276 -8.46 19.36 1.85
N PHE A 277 -8.68 20.61 2.21
CA PHE A 277 -9.87 21.37 1.81
C PHE A 277 -9.65 22.23 0.56
N LYS A 278 -8.55 22.07 -0.20
CA LYS A 278 -8.19 22.87 -1.39
C LYS A 278 -9.27 22.96 -2.47
N LYS A 279 -10.15 21.94 -2.55
CA LYS A 279 -11.29 21.89 -3.50
C LYS A 279 -12.54 22.59 -2.93
N LYS A 280 -12.54 23.07 -1.69
CA LYS A 280 -13.64 23.79 -1.02
C LYS A 280 -13.42 25.30 -1.06
N SER A 281 -14.40 26.08 -0.56
CA SER A 281 -14.27 27.51 -0.47
C SER A 281 -13.30 27.94 0.64
N GLU A 282 -12.67 29.12 0.49
CA GLU A 282 -11.81 29.73 1.51
C GLU A 282 -12.50 29.84 2.88
N LYS A 283 -13.83 30.11 2.88
CA LYS A 283 -14.64 30.12 4.10
C LYS A 283 -14.59 28.78 4.85
N VAL A 284 -14.61 27.65 4.14
CA VAL A 284 -14.51 26.31 4.75
C VAL A 284 -13.11 26.09 5.33
N ILE A 285 -12.07 26.49 4.62
CA ILE A 285 -10.68 26.39 5.11
C ILE A 285 -10.54 27.22 6.39
N LYS A 286 -11.00 28.47 6.37
CA LYS A 286 -10.96 29.36 7.54
C LYS A 286 -11.68 28.77 8.77
N ILE A 287 -12.89 28.24 8.61
CA ILE A 287 -13.65 27.62 9.70
C ILE A 287 -12.88 26.45 10.30
N ASN A 288 -12.21 25.60 9.48
CA ASN A 288 -11.41 24.49 9.99
C ASN A 288 -10.15 24.96 10.73
N HIS A 289 -9.54 26.07 10.30
CA HIS A 289 -8.44 26.71 11.06
C HIS A 289 -8.94 27.29 12.40
N ASP A 290 -10.10 27.96 12.39
CA ASP A 290 -10.68 28.54 13.62
C ASP A 290 -11.03 27.42 14.63
N LEU A 291 -11.55 26.29 14.17
CA LEU A 291 -11.81 25.08 15.00
C LEU A 291 -10.52 24.48 15.56
N PHE A 292 -9.48 24.38 14.74
CA PHE A 292 -8.16 23.92 15.16
C PHE A 292 -7.59 24.83 16.26
N ASP A 293 -7.62 26.13 16.07
CA ASP A 293 -7.14 27.11 17.06
C ASP A 293 -7.92 27.05 18.37
N ALA A 294 -9.24 26.90 18.29
CA ALA A 294 -10.09 26.73 19.47
C ALA A 294 -9.74 25.44 20.24
N GLY A 295 -9.50 24.33 19.55
CA GLY A 295 -9.07 23.09 20.20
C GLY A 295 -7.69 23.19 20.84
N TYR A 296 -6.75 23.86 20.16
CA TYR A 296 -5.41 24.12 20.73
C TYR A 296 -5.47 24.96 22.00
N ALA A 297 -6.25 26.04 21.99
CA ALA A 297 -6.46 26.91 23.14
C ALA A 297 -7.16 26.16 24.28
N PHE A 298 -8.21 25.39 23.96
CA PHE A 298 -8.94 24.59 24.92
C PHE A 298 -8.03 23.61 25.67
N ALA A 299 -7.19 22.88 24.97
CA ALA A 299 -6.25 21.94 25.59
C ALA A 299 -5.22 22.65 26.47
N ARG A 300 -4.73 23.83 26.04
CA ARG A 300 -3.80 24.63 26.85
C ARG A 300 -4.43 25.11 28.16
N GLU A 301 -5.73 25.41 28.18
CA GLU A 301 -6.41 25.99 29.32
C GLU A 301 -7.04 24.96 30.27
N ASN A 302 -7.35 23.77 29.77
CA ASN A 302 -8.16 22.79 30.51
C ASN A 302 -7.50 21.42 30.70
N LEU A 303 -6.33 21.15 30.09
CA LEU A 303 -5.66 19.84 30.17
C LEU A 303 -4.21 19.99 30.63
N ASP A 304 -3.85 19.22 31.65
CA ASP A 304 -2.48 19.19 32.22
C ASP A 304 -1.57 18.18 31.47
N TYR A 305 -1.91 17.83 30.25
CA TYR A 305 -1.11 16.90 29.43
C TYR A 305 -0.23 17.68 28.44
N ALA A 306 1.07 17.46 28.55
CA ALA A 306 2.04 17.99 27.60
C ALA A 306 3.19 16.99 27.46
N PHE A 307 3.41 16.51 26.23
CA PHE A 307 4.46 15.56 25.89
C PHE A 307 5.37 16.12 24.81
N GLU A 308 6.66 15.96 24.99
CA GLU A 308 7.67 16.24 23.98
C GLU A 308 8.27 14.92 23.49
N ILE A 309 8.17 14.64 22.20
CA ILE A 309 8.77 13.48 21.54
C ILE A 309 9.92 14.03 20.70
N PRO A 310 11.18 13.91 21.15
CA PRO A 310 12.32 14.41 20.40
C PRO A 310 12.49 13.65 19.08
N THR A 311 13.17 14.25 18.14
CA THR A 311 13.60 13.56 16.90
C THR A 311 15.05 13.12 17.10
N ALA A 312 15.35 11.83 16.91
CA ALA A 312 16.72 11.33 16.93
C ALA A 312 17.41 11.74 15.62
N GLU A 313 18.48 12.52 15.72
CA GLU A 313 19.24 12.98 14.53
C GLU A 313 19.79 11.79 13.71
N GLU A 314 20.16 10.71 14.38
CA GLU A 314 20.69 9.47 13.76
C GLU A 314 19.72 8.78 12.79
N HIS A 315 18.42 9.06 12.89
CA HIS A 315 17.36 8.45 12.07
C HIS A 315 16.60 9.49 11.24
N ARG A 316 17.14 10.70 11.12
CA ARG A 316 16.49 11.75 10.36
C ARG A 316 16.62 11.49 8.88
N LEU A 317 15.48 11.35 8.21
CA LEU A 317 15.42 11.25 6.76
C LEU A 317 15.82 12.58 6.13
N GLU A 318 16.58 12.53 5.03
CA GLU A 318 17.06 13.74 4.34
C GLU A 318 15.93 14.43 3.57
N SER A 319 15.12 13.64 2.89
CA SER A 319 13.99 14.13 2.08
C SER A 319 12.71 13.32 2.32
N PRO A 320 12.11 13.41 3.53
CA PRO A 320 11.00 12.56 3.89
C PRO A 320 9.74 12.86 3.10
N VAL A 321 9.05 11.81 2.66
CA VAL A 321 7.67 11.83 2.21
C VAL A 321 6.83 10.98 3.17
N VAL A 322 5.66 11.49 3.56
CA VAL A 322 4.75 10.80 4.48
C VAL A 322 3.57 10.28 3.66
N ILE A 323 3.54 8.97 3.44
CA ILE A 323 2.57 8.31 2.56
C ILE A 323 2.14 6.96 3.13
N ASN A 324 1.08 6.39 2.54
CA ASN A 324 0.66 5.01 2.80
C ASN A 324 1.11 4.06 1.68
N GLY A 325 1.01 2.75 1.91
CA GLY A 325 1.48 1.74 0.96
C GLY A 325 0.73 1.75 -0.37
N ASN A 326 -0.58 2.03 -0.39
CA ASN A 326 -1.34 2.14 -1.63
C ASN A 326 -0.88 3.33 -2.49
N THR A 327 -0.61 4.48 -1.86
CA THR A 327 -0.02 5.63 -2.56
C THR A 327 1.40 5.32 -3.04
N ALA A 328 2.19 4.64 -2.20
CA ALA A 328 3.53 4.20 -2.57
C ALA A 328 3.51 3.24 -3.77
N ALA A 329 2.60 2.25 -3.79
CA ALA A 329 2.42 1.35 -4.93
C ALA A 329 1.98 2.10 -6.20
N GLY A 330 1.05 3.05 -6.09
CA GLY A 330 0.64 3.91 -7.21
C GLY A 330 1.79 4.75 -7.77
N LEU A 331 2.60 5.34 -6.91
CA LEU A 331 3.83 6.04 -7.31
C LEU A 331 4.85 5.09 -7.96
N GLY A 332 4.97 3.86 -7.44
CA GLY A 332 5.80 2.80 -8.02
C GLY A 332 5.36 2.43 -9.44
N VAL A 333 4.04 2.34 -9.70
CA VAL A 333 3.48 2.13 -11.02
C VAL A 333 3.90 3.23 -12.00
N MET A 334 3.82 4.49 -11.55
CA MET A 334 4.24 5.65 -12.37
C MET A 334 5.74 5.65 -12.61
N ALA A 335 6.55 5.42 -11.58
CA ALA A 335 8.01 5.39 -11.66
C ALA A 335 8.54 4.20 -12.47
N ALA A 336 7.83 3.08 -12.50
CA ALA A 336 8.17 1.94 -13.33
C ALA A 336 7.89 2.16 -14.83
N GLY A 337 7.25 3.26 -15.21
CA GLY A 337 6.85 3.50 -16.60
C GLY A 337 5.79 2.51 -17.09
N ILE A 338 4.93 2.03 -16.23
CA ILE A 338 3.80 1.17 -16.62
C ILE A 338 2.84 2.00 -17.49
N ASP A 339 2.41 1.44 -18.62
CA ASP A 339 1.51 2.12 -19.57
C ASP A 339 0.04 2.07 -19.12
N LEU A 340 -0.35 0.93 -18.52
CA LEU A 340 -1.75 0.63 -18.24
C LEU A 340 -1.95 -0.07 -16.89
N VAL A 341 -2.95 0.41 -16.16
CA VAL A 341 -3.52 -0.32 -15.03
C VAL A 341 -4.98 -0.64 -15.31
N ALA A 342 -5.32 -1.94 -15.38
CA ALA A 342 -6.70 -2.39 -15.48
C ALA A 342 -7.14 -2.97 -14.14
N MET A 343 -8.27 -2.51 -13.62
CA MET A 343 -8.71 -2.84 -12.28
C MET A 343 -10.24 -2.84 -12.14
N TYR A 344 -10.72 -3.49 -11.09
CA TYR A 344 -12.07 -3.36 -10.55
C TYR A 344 -11.98 -2.93 -9.09
N PRO A 345 -12.78 -1.95 -8.63
CA PRO A 345 -12.68 -1.43 -7.27
C PRO A 345 -12.98 -2.50 -6.22
N ILE A 346 -12.03 -2.73 -5.32
CA ILE A 346 -12.16 -3.66 -4.19
C ILE A 346 -11.36 -3.15 -2.99
N THR A 347 -11.97 -3.15 -1.80
CA THR A 347 -11.32 -2.79 -0.54
C THR A 347 -10.31 -3.88 -0.13
N PRO A 348 -9.06 -3.52 0.33
CA PRO A 348 -8.54 -2.17 0.54
C PRO A 348 -7.75 -1.59 -0.65
N ALA A 349 -7.68 -2.27 -1.79
CA ALA A 349 -6.90 -1.89 -2.97
C ALA A 349 -7.39 -0.60 -3.68
N THR A 350 -8.64 -0.21 -3.48
CA THR A 350 -9.30 0.88 -4.23
C THR A 350 -8.58 2.22 -4.14
N SER A 351 -7.93 2.54 -3.01
CA SER A 351 -7.24 3.83 -2.86
C SER A 351 -6.01 3.96 -3.75
N ALA A 352 -5.29 2.87 -4.06
CA ALA A 352 -4.22 2.87 -5.05
C ALA A 352 -4.75 3.23 -6.45
N SER A 353 -5.88 2.64 -6.80
CA SER A 353 -6.54 2.88 -8.09
C SER A 353 -7.09 4.31 -8.21
N HIS A 354 -7.65 4.85 -7.13
CA HIS A 354 -8.10 6.26 -7.11
C HIS A 354 -6.94 7.23 -7.26
N TYR A 355 -5.80 6.97 -6.60
CA TYR A 355 -4.59 7.75 -6.76
C TYR A 355 -4.12 7.77 -8.23
N LEU A 356 -4.03 6.60 -8.85
CA LEU A 356 -3.66 6.47 -10.25
C LEU A 356 -4.69 7.12 -11.18
N ALA A 357 -5.98 7.02 -10.92
CA ALA A 357 -7.02 7.68 -11.73
C ALA A 357 -6.89 9.21 -11.70
N GLU A 358 -6.36 9.80 -10.61
CA GLU A 358 -6.11 11.24 -10.51
C GLU A 358 -4.81 11.66 -11.20
N ASP A 359 -3.69 10.92 -11.03
CA ASP A 359 -2.35 11.41 -11.35
C ASP A 359 -1.61 10.61 -12.44
N PHE A 360 -2.04 9.40 -12.80
CA PHE A 360 -1.31 8.52 -13.72
C PHE A 360 -1.12 9.13 -15.12
N HIS A 361 -2.04 9.99 -15.54
CA HIS A 361 -1.93 10.71 -16.80
C HIS A 361 -0.70 11.65 -16.89
N LEU A 362 -0.10 12.03 -15.75
CA LEU A 362 1.11 12.88 -15.70
C LEU A 362 2.33 12.16 -16.27
N THR A 363 2.39 10.84 -16.16
CA THR A 363 3.43 10.00 -16.76
C THR A 363 3.01 9.32 -18.06
N GLY A 364 1.85 9.70 -18.62
CA GLY A 364 1.33 9.14 -19.85
C GLY A 364 0.58 7.82 -19.68
N GLY A 365 0.41 7.37 -18.45
CA GLY A 365 -0.30 6.14 -18.11
C GLY A 365 -1.83 6.27 -18.22
N PHE A 366 -2.50 5.12 -18.29
CA PHE A 366 -3.95 5.01 -18.44
C PHE A 366 -4.53 4.01 -17.44
N VAL A 367 -5.58 4.42 -16.71
CA VAL A 367 -6.37 3.53 -15.85
C VAL A 367 -7.63 3.09 -16.58
N HIS A 368 -7.82 1.78 -16.67
CA HIS A 368 -9.05 1.15 -17.16
C HIS A 368 -9.82 0.53 -16.00
N GLN A 369 -10.96 1.09 -15.64
CA GLN A 369 -11.89 0.44 -14.74
C GLN A 369 -12.76 -0.52 -15.52
N ALA A 370 -12.58 -1.81 -15.29
CA ALA A 370 -13.36 -2.88 -15.89
C ALA A 370 -14.70 -3.09 -15.16
N GLU A 371 -15.56 -3.93 -15.69
CA GLU A 371 -16.84 -4.29 -15.09
C GLU A 371 -16.72 -5.36 -14.00
N ASP A 372 -15.65 -6.16 -14.02
CA ASP A 372 -15.28 -7.14 -12.99
C ASP A 372 -13.79 -7.47 -13.03
N GLU A 373 -13.32 -8.31 -12.11
CA GLU A 373 -11.92 -8.69 -12.00
C GLU A 373 -11.44 -9.55 -13.16
N ILE A 374 -12.30 -10.36 -13.78
CA ILE A 374 -11.97 -11.22 -14.92
C ILE A 374 -11.72 -10.33 -16.14
N ALA A 375 -12.60 -9.39 -16.40
CA ALA A 375 -12.43 -8.41 -17.48
C ALA A 375 -11.17 -7.56 -17.27
N ALA A 376 -10.88 -7.16 -16.02
CA ALA A 376 -9.69 -6.37 -15.69
C ALA A 376 -8.39 -7.09 -16.06
N ILE A 377 -8.22 -8.34 -15.61
CA ILE A 377 -7.00 -9.09 -15.94
C ILE A 377 -6.94 -9.45 -17.43
N GLY A 378 -8.06 -9.76 -18.07
CA GLY A 378 -8.13 -10.01 -19.50
C GLY A 378 -7.65 -8.80 -20.32
N PHE A 379 -8.06 -7.60 -19.92
CA PHE A 379 -7.61 -6.35 -20.54
C PHE A 379 -6.11 -6.13 -20.33
N ALA A 380 -5.59 -6.36 -19.13
CA ALA A 380 -4.16 -6.22 -18.83
C ALA A 380 -3.30 -7.22 -19.63
N ILE A 381 -3.74 -8.48 -19.76
CA ILE A 381 -3.06 -9.50 -20.58
C ILE A 381 -3.05 -9.08 -22.05
N GLY A 382 -4.18 -8.62 -22.57
CA GLY A 382 -4.28 -8.13 -23.96
C GLY A 382 -3.36 -6.94 -24.22
N ALA A 383 -3.29 -5.99 -23.32
CA ALA A 383 -2.39 -4.85 -23.39
C ALA A 383 -0.91 -5.29 -23.36
N SER A 384 -0.55 -6.19 -22.44
CA SER A 384 0.80 -6.74 -22.38
C SER A 384 1.16 -7.53 -23.62
N TYR A 385 0.25 -8.34 -24.15
CA TYR A 385 0.45 -9.03 -25.44
C TYR A 385 0.73 -8.05 -26.56
N ALA A 386 0.01 -6.94 -26.61
CA ALA A 386 0.23 -5.86 -27.58
C ALA A 386 1.51 -5.03 -27.35
N GLY A 387 2.38 -5.43 -26.42
CA GLY A 387 3.67 -4.78 -26.15
C GLY A 387 3.60 -3.62 -25.17
N LYS A 388 2.50 -3.46 -24.43
CA LYS A 388 2.40 -2.48 -23.36
C LYS A 388 2.82 -3.08 -22.03
N THR A 389 3.42 -2.27 -21.17
CA THR A 389 3.61 -2.67 -19.78
C THR A 389 2.28 -2.55 -19.04
N ALA A 390 1.82 -3.65 -18.44
CA ALA A 390 0.48 -3.72 -17.86
C ALA A 390 0.51 -4.20 -16.41
N CYS A 391 -0.39 -3.64 -15.61
CA CYS A 391 -0.60 -3.99 -14.22
C CYS A 391 -2.10 -4.17 -13.92
N THR A 392 -2.42 -5.05 -12.98
CA THR A 392 -3.75 -5.13 -12.36
C THR A 392 -3.61 -5.08 -10.84
N ILE A 393 -4.52 -4.36 -10.17
CA ILE A 393 -4.55 -4.19 -8.71
C ILE A 393 -5.84 -4.80 -8.19
N THR A 394 -5.76 -5.61 -7.12
CA THR A 394 -6.90 -6.34 -6.58
C THR A 394 -6.70 -6.70 -5.11
N SER A 395 -7.56 -7.56 -4.56
CA SER A 395 -7.53 -8.15 -3.23
C SER A 395 -7.96 -9.63 -3.33
N GLY A 396 -7.80 -10.41 -2.28
CA GLY A 396 -8.04 -11.86 -2.25
C GLY A 396 -9.24 -12.40 -3.05
N PRO A 397 -10.48 -11.88 -2.88
CA PRO A 397 -11.61 -12.35 -3.70
C PRO A 397 -11.41 -12.13 -5.20
N GLY A 398 -10.80 -11.00 -5.57
CA GLY A 398 -10.49 -10.71 -6.97
C GLY A 398 -9.33 -11.56 -7.50
N MET A 399 -8.35 -11.92 -6.65
CA MET A 399 -7.31 -12.90 -6.99
C MET A 399 -7.93 -14.25 -7.34
N ALA A 400 -8.89 -14.73 -6.56
CA ALA A 400 -9.61 -15.97 -6.81
C ALA A 400 -10.32 -15.96 -8.18
N LEU A 401 -10.95 -14.85 -8.55
CA LEU A 401 -11.61 -14.68 -9.87
C LEU A 401 -10.61 -14.60 -11.03
N LYS A 402 -9.39 -14.12 -10.78
CA LYS A 402 -8.33 -13.98 -11.79
C LYS A 402 -7.54 -15.27 -12.05
N THR A 403 -7.73 -16.31 -11.26
CA THR A 403 -6.89 -17.51 -11.20
C THR A 403 -6.69 -18.17 -12.58
N GLU A 404 -7.76 -18.36 -13.36
CA GLU A 404 -7.67 -18.96 -14.69
C GLU A 404 -6.85 -18.11 -15.65
N MET A 405 -7.10 -16.80 -15.65
CA MET A 405 -6.39 -15.84 -16.52
C MET A 405 -4.91 -15.68 -16.13
N ILE A 406 -4.55 -15.85 -14.85
CA ILE A 406 -3.15 -15.95 -14.42
C ILE A 406 -2.51 -17.20 -15.04
N GLY A 407 -3.22 -18.32 -15.06
CA GLY A 407 -2.79 -19.56 -15.75
C GLY A 407 -2.57 -19.33 -17.24
N LEU A 408 -3.47 -18.60 -17.91
CA LEU A 408 -3.30 -18.19 -19.31
C LEU A 408 -2.02 -17.36 -19.48
N ALA A 409 -1.77 -16.36 -18.64
CA ALA A 409 -0.58 -15.52 -18.74
C ALA A 409 0.72 -16.32 -18.55
N VAL A 410 0.73 -17.33 -17.67
CA VAL A 410 1.85 -18.27 -17.50
C VAL A 410 2.03 -19.13 -18.74
N MET A 411 0.96 -19.74 -19.26
CA MET A 411 1.01 -20.61 -20.44
C MET A 411 1.48 -19.85 -21.69
N ALA A 412 0.95 -18.66 -21.90
CA ALA A 412 1.27 -17.80 -23.04
C ALA A 412 2.57 -16.98 -22.84
N GLU A 413 3.19 -17.06 -21.67
CA GLU A 413 4.40 -16.33 -21.29
C GLU A 413 4.26 -14.82 -21.49
N VAL A 414 3.16 -14.25 -21.02
CA VAL A 414 2.86 -12.83 -21.11
C VAL A 414 3.30 -12.13 -19.81
N PRO A 415 4.22 -11.14 -19.87
CA PRO A 415 4.60 -10.35 -18.72
C PRO A 415 3.39 -9.64 -18.10
N LEU A 416 3.23 -9.71 -16.79
CA LEU A 416 2.11 -9.05 -16.10
C LEU A 416 2.49 -8.75 -14.64
N VAL A 417 2.19 -7.55 -14.18
CA VAL A 417 2.28 -7.21 -12.76
C VAL A 417 0.90 -7.32 -12.13
N ILE A 418 0.81 -8.06 -11.03
CA ILE A 418 -0.42 -8.23 -10.26
C ILE A 418 -0.13 -7.77 -8.83
N ILE A 419 -0.81 -6.73 -8.37
CA ILE A 419 -0.70 -6.25 -6.98
C ILE A 419 -1.92 -6.76 -6.22
N ASP A 420 -1.68 -7.62 -5.25
CA ASP A 420 -2.69 -8.16 -4.35
C ASP A 420 -2.57 -7.51 -2.98
N VAL A 421 -3.58 -6.71 -2.62
CA VAL A 421 -3.71 -6.09 -1.31
C VAL A 421 -4.60 -6.97 -0.45
N GLN A 422 -3.98 -7.89 0.28
CA GLN A 422 -4.67 -8.93 1.06
C GLN A 422 -5.56 -8.36 2.15
N ARG A 423 -6.63 -9.09 2.46
CA ARG A 423 -7.60 -8.78 3.51
C ARG A 423 -8.15 -10.05 4.15
N GLY A 424 -8.91 -9.92 5.24
CA GLY A 424 -9.55 -11.05 5.89
C GLY A 424 -10.45 -11.87 4.96
N GLY A 425 -10.14 -13.16 4.84
CA GLY A 425 -10.87 -14.19 4.07
C GLY A 425 -11.70 -15.11 4.96
N PRO A 426 -12.22 -16.23 4.42
CA PRO A 426 -12.37 -16.53 2.99
C PRO A 426 -13.54 -15.81 2.32
N SER A 427 -13.63 -15.88 0.98
CA SER A 427 -14.65 -15.21 0.16
C SER A 427 -14.62 -13.69 0.35
N THR A 428 -15.76 -13.03 0.53
CA THR A 428 -15.82 -11.59 0.85
C THR A 428 -15.24 -11.28 2.23
N GLY A 429 -15.26 -12.25 3.14
CA GLY A 429 -14.63 -12.24 4.46
C GLY A 429 -14.84 -10.96 5.26
N LEU A 430 -13.73 -10.38 5.71
CA LEU A 430 -13.68 -9.13 6.46
C LEU A 430 -12.94 -8.05 5.64
N PRO A 431 -13.65 -7.29 4.78
CA PRO A 431 -13.02 -6.43 3.76
C PRO A 431 -12.06 -5.37 4.31
N THR A 432 -12.25 -4.95 5.55
CA THR A 432 -11.48 -3.89 6.21
C THR A 432 -10.48 -4.40 7.24
N LYS A 433 -10.27 -5.71 7.30
CA LYS A 433 -9.41 -6.34 8.30
C LYS A 433 -8.14 -6.91 7.69
N VAL A 434 -7.06 -6.85 8.49
CA VAL A 434 -5.73 -7.32 8.07
C VAL A 434 -5.65 -8.84 8.15
N GLU A 435 -5.20 -9.48 7.09
CA GLU A 435 -4.86 -10.89 7.02
C GLU A 435 -3.85 -11.13 5.90
N GLN A 436 -3.00 -12.14 6.03
CA GLN A 436 -2.04 -12.64 5.04
C GLN A 436 -2.51 -14.01 4.52
N GLY A 437 -3.76 -14.06 4.02
CA GLY A 437 -4.44 -15.31 3.67
C GLY A 437 -4.21 -15.84 2.25
N ASP A 438 -3.56 -15.05 1.37
CA ASP A 438 -3.55 -15.32 -0.08
C ASP A 438 -2.24 -15.96 -0.57
N LEU A 439 -1.29 -16.33 0.32
CA LEU A 439 0.01 -16.90 -0.07
C LEU A 439 -0.15 -18.20 -0.85
N LEU A 440 -0.85 -19.20 -0.28
CA LEU A 440 -1.01 -20.50 -0.94
C LEU A 440 -1.79 -20.38 -2.25
N SER A 441 -2.81 -19.52 -2.30
CA SER A 441 -3.54 -19.22 -3.53
C SER A 441 -2.63 -18.58 -4.59
N SER A 442 -1.76 -17.67 -4.19
CA SER A 442 -0.79 -17.04 -5.10
C SER A 442 0.25 -18.02 -5.61
N LEU A 443 0.69 -18.97 -4.78
CA LEU A 443 1.66 -19.99 -5.18
C LEU A 443 1.04 -21.08 -6.05
N TYR A 444 -0.09 -21.64 -5.62
CA TYR A 444 -0.64 -22.91 -6.15
C TYR A 444 -2.07 -22.81 -6.68
N GLY A 445 -2.68 -21.63 -6.65
CA GLY A 445 -4.11 -21.47 -6.95
C GLY A 445 -4.53 -21.71 -8.40
N ALA A 446 -3.61 -21.76 -9.36
CA ALA A 446 -3.95 -22.00 -10.76
C ALA A 446 -4.26 -23.48 -11.03
N ALA A 447 -5.08 -23.76 -12.04
CA ALA A 447 -5.30 -25.11 -12.54
C ALA A 447 -4.00 -25.64 -13.19
N GLY A 448 -3.57 -26.84 -12.81
CA GLY A 448 -2.31 -27.41 -13.25
C GLY A 448 -1.08 -26.74 -12.62
N ASP A 449 0.09 -27.04 -13.15
CA ASP A 449 1.35 -26.45 -12.68
C ASP A 449 1.66 -25.15 -13.44
N ALA A 450 1.53 -24.04 -12.74
CA ALA A 450 1.69 -22.70 -13.30
C ALA A 450 2.76 -21.91 -12.51
N PRO A 451 4.06 -22.17 -12.77
CA PRO A 451 5.15 -21.50 -12.07
C PRO A 451 5.14 -19.98 -12.39
N LYS A 452 5.17 -19.18 -11.34
CA LYS A 452 5.13 -17.72 -11.41
C LYS A 452 5.92 -17.09 -10.29
N ILE A 453 6.28 -15.84 -10.43
CA ILE A 453 7.04 -15.11 -9.42
C ILE A 453 6.06 -14.54 -8.39
N VAL A 454 6.34 -14.77 -7.11
CA VAL A 454 5.58 -14.21 -5.98
C VAL A 454 6.54 -13.52 -5.03
N ILE A 455 6.32 -12.23 -4.79
CA ILE A 455 7.09 -11.39 -3.87
C ILE A 455 6.14 -10.74 -2.87
N ALA A 456 6.64 -10.38 -1.69
CA ALA A 456 5.84 -9.70 -0.68
C ALA A 456 6.56 -8.44 -0.18
N ALA A 457 5.90 -7.29 -0.24
CA ALA A 457 6.39 -6.07 0.37
C ALA A 457 6.29 -6.16 1.89
N THR A 458 7.31 -5.69 2.59
CA THR A 458 7.41 -5.75 4.05
C THR A 458 7.30 -4.36 4.70
N THR A 459 7.53 -3.31 3.93
CA THR A 459 7.47 -1.91 4.35
C THR A 459 6.70 -1.06 3.35
N ILE A 460 6.30 0.14 3.76
CA ILE A 460 5.65 1.11 2.87
C ILE A 460 6.60 1.54 1.74
N ALA A 461 7.90 1.67 2.02
CA ALA A 461 8.90 1.96 0.98
C ALA A 461 9.00 0.81 -0.05
N GLU A 462 8.94 -0.44 0.40
CA GLU A 462 8.95 -1.60 -0.50
C GLU A 462 7.69 -1.68 -1.36
N CYS A 463 6.54 -1.16 -0.91
CA CYS A 463 5.36 -1.04 -1.77
C CYS A 463 5.64 -0.21 -3.04
N PHE A 464 6.54 0.77 -2.98
CA PHE A 464 7.01 1.51 -4.14
C PHE A 464 8.04 0.71 -4.96
N HIS A 465 9.14 0.29 -4.32
CA HIS A 465 10.27 -0.33 -5.00
C HIS A 465 9.92 -1.68 -5.64
N PHE A 466 9.05 -2.45 -5.00
CA PHE A 466 8.67 -3.77 -5.49
C PHE A 466 7.76 -3.74 -6.70
N VAL A 467 7.03 -2.66 -6.94
CA VAL A 467 6.32 -2.48 -8.21
C VAL A 467 7.31 -2.31 -9.36
N VAL A 468 8.37 -1.51 -9.17
CA VAL A 468 9.43 -1.34 -10.16
C VAL A 468 10.14 -2.68 -10.43
N MET A 469 10.48 -3.39 -9.35
CA MET A 469 11.10 -4.72 -9.44
C MET A 469 10.18 -5.73 -10.12
N ALA A 470 8.89 -5.78 -9.75
CA ALA A 470 7.90 -6.68 -10.34
C ALA A 470 7.77 -6.48 -11.86
N ARG A 471 7.75 -5.21 -12.33
CA ARG A 471 7.73 -4.92 -13.75
C ARG A 471 8.99 -5.44 -14.45
N LYS A 472 10.19 -5.17 -13.89
CA LYS A 472 11.45 -5.66 -14.45
C LYS A 472 11.48 -7.19 -14.50
N LEU A 473 11.08 -7.86 -13.42
CA LEU A 473 11.01 -9.32 -13.35
C LEU A 473 10.00 -9.89 -14.35
N ALA A 474 8.81 -9.31 -14.46
CA ALA A 474 7.79 -9.78 -15.40
C ALA A 474 8.30 -9.74 -16.84
N GLU A 475 8.93 -8.66 -17.25
CA GLU A 475 9.49 -8.50 -18.60
C GLU A 475 10.67 -9.42 -18.85
N SER A 476 11.65 -9.45 -17.93
CA SER A 476 12.89 -10.24 -18.09
C SER A 476 12.60 -11.74 -18.13
N PHE A 477 11.64 -12.20 -17.32
CA PHE A 477 11.31 -13.63 -17.21
C PHE A 477 10.08 -14.02 -18.01
N ARG A 478 9.39 -13.09 -18.67
CA ARG A 478 8.17 -13.33 -19.45
C ARG A 478 7.18 -14.20 -18.67
N THR A 479 6.81 -13.74 -17.49
CA THR A 479 5.90 -14.44 -16.59
C THR A 479 5.12 -13.44 -15.73
N PRO A 480 3.94 -13.79 -15.24
CA PRO A 480 3.27 -12.98 -14.22
C PRO A 480 4.10 -12.86 -12.95
N VAL A 481 4.11 -11.67 -12.37
CA VAL A 481 4.66 -11.40 -11.03
C VAL A 481 3.52 -10.95 -10.12
N ILE A 482 3.29 -11.69 -9.05
CA ILE A 482 2.34 -11.32 -7.99
C ILE A 482 3.13 -10.63 -6.89
N MET A 483 2.76 -9.41 -6.58
CA MET A 483 3.25 -8.66 -5.43
C MET A 483 2.17 -8.66 -4.34
N LEU A 484 2.45 -9.35 -3.25
CA LEU A 484 1.60 -9.39 -2.07
C LEU A 484 1.89 -8.19 -1.17
N THR A 485 0.86 -7.52 -0.76
CA THR A 485 0.80 -6.55 0.33
C THR A 485 -0.46 -6.83 1.14
N ASP A 486 -0.78 -6.05 2.14
CA ASP A 486 -1.99 -6.23 2.94
C ASP A 486 -2.59 -4.91 3.41
N ALA A 487 -3.74 -4.97 4.07
CA ALA A 487 -4.46 -3.80 4.56
C ALA A 487 -3.63 -2.94 5.54
N ASN A 488 -2.69 -3.53 6.31
CA ASN A 488 -1.83 -2.80 7.23
C ASN A 488 -0.86 -1.87 6.49
N LEU A 489 -0.14 -2.40 5.49
CA LEU A 489 0.75 -1.58 4.65
C LEU A 489 -0.06 -0.60 3.80
N ALA A 490 -1.17 -1.07 3.21
CA ALA A 490 -1.97 -0.32 2.26
C ALA A 490 -2.50 1.01 2.83
N THR A 491 -2.95 1.01 4.07
CA THR A 491 -3.58 2.18 4.73
C THR A 491 -2.69 2.82 5.79
N GLY A 492 -1.70 2.09 6.32
CA GLY A 492 -0.73 2.61 7.29
C GLY A 492 0.09 3.75 6.70
N VAL A 493 0.28 4.81 7.48
CA VAL A 493 1.07 6.00 7.08
C VAL A 493 2.40 6.00 7.80
N GLN A 494 3.47 6.21 7.05
CA GLN A 494 4.84 6.27 7.57
C GLN A 494 5.64 7.32 6.79
N PRO A 495 6.56 8.07 7.42
CA PRO A 495 7.60 8.81 6.71
C PRO A 495 8.62 7.84 6.12
N ILE A 496 8.87 7.97 4.83
CA ILE A 496 9.91 7.22 4.10
C ILE A 496 10.83 8.20 3.39
N GLU A 497 12.06 7.77 3.09
CA GLU A 497 12.94 8.55 2.24
C GLU A 497 12.33 8.67 0.84
N ARG A 498 12.41 9.86 0.25
CA ARG A 498 11.94 10.09 -1.12
C ARG A 498 12.78 9.25 -2.08
N PRO A 499 12.18 8.37 -2.87
CA PRO A 499 12.94 7.59 -3.84
C PRO A 499 13.56 8.50 -4.91
N ASP A 500 14.85 8.31 -5.18
CA ASP A 500 15.52 8.91 -6.33
C ASP A 500 15.17 8.12 -7.58
N VAL A 501 14.25 8.65 -8.37
CA VAL A 501 13.82 7.99 -9.62
C VAL A 501 14.90 8.14 -10.67
N THR A 502 15.38 7.02 -11.21
CA THR A 502 16.41 6.97 -12.25
C THR A 502 15.82 6.47 -13.58
N ASP A 503 16.43 6.81 -14.70
CA ASP A 503 16.01 6.34 -16.03
C ASP A 503 15.98 4.81 -16.14
N GLU A 504 16.81 4.11 -15.36
CA GLU A 504 16.84 2.65 -15.31
C GLU A 504 15.55 2.01 -14.75
N TRP A 505 14.71 2.79 -14.06
CA TRP A 505 13.44 2.31 -13.50
C TRP A 505 12.32 2.27 -14.53
N PHE A 506 12.42 3.07 -15.59
CA PHE A 506 11.41 3.10 -16.62
C PHE A 506 11.47 1.85 -17.51
N ALA A 507 10.32 1.48 -18.07
CA ALA A 507 10.26 0.47 -19.09
C ALA A 507 11.02 0.94 -20.34
N ALA A 508 11.77 0.04 -20.94
CA ALA A 508 12.40 0.32 -22.23
C ALA A 508 11.33 0.64 -23.28
N PRO A 509 11.61 1.55 -24.23
CA PRO A 509 10.74 1.76 -25.36
C PRO A 509 10.47 0.45 -26.09
N LEU A 510 9.24 0.28 -26.55
CA LEU A 510 8.84 -0.90 -27.31
C LEU A 510 9.70 -1.01 -28.57
N ASP A 511 10.45 -2.10 -28.70
CA ASP A 511 11.15 -2.43 -29.95
C ASP A 511 10.12 -2.82 -31.02
N GLN A 512 10.12 -2.08 -32.13
CA GLN A 512 9.26 -2.30 -33.29
C GLN A 512 10.08 -2.68 -34.52
N SER A 513 11.32 -3.11 -34.36
CA SER A 513 12.15 -3.66 -35.44
C SER A 513 11.49 -4.91 -36.04
N ALA A 514 11.90 -5.29 -37.24
CA ALA A 514 11.39 -6.51 -37.86
C ALA A 514 11.88 -7.73 -37.05
N TRP A 515 10.96 -8.66 -36.79
CA TRP A 515 11.32 -9.95 -36.21
C TRP A 515 12.01 -10.82 -37.25
N ASP A 516 13.08 -11.49 -36.85
CA ASP A 516 13.75 -12.47 -37.71
C ASP A 516 12.86 -13.71 -37.82
N LYS A 517 12.41 -14.00 -39.06
CA LYS A 517 11.49 -15.12 -39.33
C LYS A 517 12.10 -16.50 -39.05
N GLU A 518 13.42 -16.61 -39.01
CA GLU A 518 14.10 -17.85 -38.64
C GLU A 518 14.09 -18.11 -37.13
N VAL A 519 13.80 -17.07 -36.31
CA VAL A 519 13.68 -17.19 -34.88
C VAL A 519 12.25 -17.56 -34.48
N ALA A 520 12.09 -18.68 -33.80
CA ALA A 520 10.79 -19.12 -33.29
C ALA A 520 10.23 -18.13 -32.26
N PRO A 521 8.91 -17.89 -32.19
CA PRO A 521 8.29 -17.04 -31.16
C PRO A 521 8.57 -17.45 -29.71
N TYR A 522 8.80 -18.74 -29.49
CA TYR A 522 9.25 -19.31 -28.21
C TYR A 522 10.64 -19.89 -28.37
N ASN A 523 11.63 -18.99 -28.56
CA ASN A 523 13.05 -19.31 -28.76
C ASN A 523 13.79 -19.54 -27.45
N TRP A 524 13.24 -20.38 -26.57
CA TRP A 524 13.77 -20.63 -25.23
C TRP A 524 15.27 -21.00 -25.26
N ASP A 525 16.02 -20.30 -24.41
CA ASP A 525 17.36 -20.71 -24.02
C ASP A 525 17.30 -22.02 -23.23
N GLU A 526 18.08 -23.00 -23.61
CA GLU A 526 18.02 -24.36 -23.01
C GLU A 526 18.41 -24.41 -21.54
N THR A 527 19.18 -23.45 -21.05
CA THR A 527 19.61 -23.40 -19.66
C THR A 527 18.64 -22.67 -18.77
N SER A 528 18.23 -21.46 -19.20
CA SER A 528 17.45 -20.53 -18.40
C SER A 528 15.95 -20.58 -18.67
N GLY A 529 15.53 -21.16 -19.81
CA GLY A 529 14.13 -21.10 -20.26
C GLY A 529 13.68 -19.70 -20.70
N LEU A 530 14.58 -18.71 -20.71
CA LEU A 530 14.28 -17.35 -21.15
C LEU A 530 14.16 -17.28 -22.66
N SER A 531 13.34 -16.36 -23.13
CA SER A 531 13.18 -16.11 -24.57
C SER A 531 12.72 -14.68 -24.81
N GLU A 532 13.03 -14.16 -25.98
CA GLU A 532 12.39 -12.98 -26.53
C GLU A 532 11.03 -13.35 -27.12
N ARG A 533 10.18 -12.37 -27.39
CA ARG A 533 8.89 -12.58 -28.06
C ARG A 533 8.66 -11.54 -29.14
N PRO A 534 8.05 -11.91 -30.27
CA PRO A 534 7.52 -10.92 -31.19
C PRO A 534 6.31 -10.22 -30.56
N ILE A 535 6.05 -9.02 -31.04
CA ILE A 535 4.92 -8.21 -30.59
C ILE A 535 3.99 -8.00 -31.78
N PRO A 536 2.65 -8.08 -31.60
CA PRO A 536 1.71 -7.86 -32.70
C PRO A 536 1.97 -6.55 -33.45
N GLY A 537 2.05 -6.63 -34.77
CA GLY A 537 2.38 -5.51 -35.63
C GLY A 537 3.87 -5.39 -36.03
N MET A 538 4.76 -6.13 -35.39
CA MET A 538 6.15 -6.25 -35.85
C MET A 538 6.17 -7.00 -37.20
N ARG A 539 6.95 -6.49 -38.16
CA ARG A 539 7.10 -7.16 -39.43
C ARG A 539 7.76 -8.53 -39.24
N GLY A 540 7.09 -9.60 -39.67
CA GLY A 540 7.56 -10.98 -39.52
C GLY A 540 7.34 -11.58 -38.15
N GLY A 541 6.69 -10.85 -37.23
CA GLY A 541 6.46 -11.27 -35.86
C GLY A 541 5.06 -11.85 -35.60
N GLU A 542 4.38 -12.32 -36.63
CA GLU A 542 3.07 -12.95 -36.48
C GLU A 542 3.20 -14.33 -35.82
N TYR A 543 2.46 -14.54 -34.72
CA TYR A 543 2.43 -15.81 -34.00
C TYR A 543 1.06 -16.04 -33.32
N ILE A 544 0.79 -17.27 -32.94
CA ILE A 544 -0.43 -17.64 -32.24
C ILE A 544 -0.19 -17.50 -30.73
N LEU A 545 -0.99 -16.66 -30.06
CA LEU A 545 -1.11 -16.66 -28.61
C LEU A 545 -2.26 -17.59 -28.21
N THR A 546 -1.99 -18.56 -27.34
CA THR A 546 -2.99 -19.54 -26.89
C THR A 546 -2.73 -20.00 -25.46
N GLY A 547 -3.79 -20.31 -24.74
CA GLY A 547 -3.73 -21.04 -23.45
C GLY A 547 -3.54 -22.55 -23.61
N LEU A 548 -3.57 -23.08 -24.86
CA LEU A 548 -3.28 -24.48 -25.13
C LEU A 548 -1.77 -24.73 -25.16
N ALA A 549 -1.37 -25.99 -24.92
CA ALA A 549 0.01 -26.41 -25.12
C ALA A 549 0.45 -26.12 -26.56
N HIS A 550 1.66 -25.63 -26.73
CA HIS A 550 2.20 -25.21 -28.02
C HIS A 550 3.69 -25.53 -28.11
N ASN A 551 4.18 -25.64 -29.33
CA ASN A 551 5.59 -25.82 -29.59
C ASN A 551 6.33 -24.46 -29.76
N ARG A 552 7.64 -24.51 -29.97
CA ARG A 552 8.48 -23.29 -30.15
C ARG A 552 7.99 -22.35 -31.26
N ASN A 553 7.35 -22.89 -32.30
CA ASN A 553 6.78 -22.12 -33.41
C ASN A 553 5.36 -21.61 -33.13
N SER A 554 4.95 -21.56 -31.88
CA SER A 554 3.62 -21.12 -31.41
C SER A 554 2.43 -21.94 -31.95
N LYS A 555 2.66 -23.08 -32.60
CA LYS A 555 1.59 -23.94 -33.06
C LYS A 555 1.07 -24.78 -31.90
N ILE A 556 -0.26 -24.90 -31.81
CA ILE A 556 -0.91 -25.79 -30.86
C ILE A 556 -0.38 -27.21 -31.06
N ALA A 557 0.04 -27.83 -29.94
CA ALA A 557 0.61 -29.17 -29.91
C ALA A 557 -0.13 -30.04 -28.91
N TYR A 558 -0.45 -31.26 -29.31
CA TYR A 558 -1.17 -32.23 -28.47
C TYR A 558 -0.28 -33.41 -28.06
N ASP A 559 1.01 -33.36 -28.43
CA ASP A 559 1.97 -34.39 -28.09
C ASP A 559 2.63 -34.13 -26.71
N SER A 560 3.00 -35.23 -26.04
CA SER A 560 3.60 -35.18 -24.71
C SER A 560 4.96 -34.50 -24.68
N ALA A 561 5.73 -34.56 -25.76
CA ALA A 561 7.07 -33.97 -25.81
C ALA A 561 7.02 -32.44 -25.79
N SER A 562 6.16 -31.85 -26.62
CA SER A 562 5.95 -30.39 -26.64
C SER A 562 5.40 -29.87 -25.29
N ASN A 563 4.46 -30.62 -24.69
CA ASN A 563 3.94 -30.23 -23.37
C ASN A 563 5.02 -30.29 -22.28
N GLN A 564 5.83 -31.37 -22.24
CA GLN A 564 6.91 -31.51 -21.28
C GLN A 564 8.00 -30.44 -21.48
N GLU A 565 8.34 -30.13 -22.73
CA GLU A 565 9.31 -29.06 -23.05
C GLU A 565 8.82 -27.71 -22.48
N GLY A 566 7.58 -27.32 -22.73
CA GLY A 566 7.00 -26.09 -22.22
C GLY A 566 7.02 -26.00 -20.69
N MET A 567 6.67 -27.11 -19.99
CA MET A 567 6.77 -27.20 -18.53
C MET A 567 8.21 -27.02 -18.04
N ASN A 568 9.16 -27.71 -18.68
CA ASN A 568 10.58 -27.59 -18.32
C ASN A 568 11.09 -26.15 -18.48
N MET A 569 10.75 -25.48 -19.59
CA MET A 569 11.21 -24.11 -19.86
C MET A 569 10.62 -23.11 -18.88
N ARG A 570 9.33 -23.20 -18.55
CA ARG A 570 8.70 -22.34 -17.54
C ARG A 570 9.29 -22.56 -16.16
N SER A 571 9.61 -23.80 -15.78
CA SER A 571 10.29 -24.10 -14.51
C SER A 571 11.71 -23.55 -14.46
N ARG A 572 12.47 -23.67 -15.55
CA ARG A 572 13.87 -23.15 -15.65
C ARG A 572 13.94 -21.64 -15.43
N LYS A 573 12.93 -20.87 -15.83
CA LYS A 573 12.86 -19.42 -15.55
C LYS A 573 12.95 -19.10 -14.06
N LEU A 574 12.20 -19.84 -13.21
CA LEU A 574 12.28 -19.66 -11.77
C LEU A 574 13.62 -20.09 -11.21
N ALA A 575 14.22 -21.17 -11.75
CA ALA A 575 15.57 -21.58 -11.35
C ALA A 575 16.61 -20.54 -11.74
N ALA A 576 16.50 -19.93 -12.94
CA ALA A 576 17.37 -18.85 -13.38
C ALA A 576 17.24 -17.61 -12.47
N LEU A 577 16.02 -17.23 -12.07
CA LEU A 577 15.81 -16.17 -11.08
C LEU A 577 16.44 -16.55 -9.73
N SER A 578 16.16 -17.74 -9.21
CA SER A 578 16.70 -18.21 -7.92
C SER A 578 18.24 -18.14 -7.87
N ALA A 579 18.91 -18.41 -8.98
CA ALA A 579 20.36 -18.31 -9.08
C ALA A 579 20.90 -16.87 -8.93
N THR A 580 20.06 -15.84 -9.12
CA THR A 580 20.43 -14.44 -8.94
C THR A 580 20.12 -13.89 -7.54
N LEU A 581 19.29 -14.61 -6.79
CA LEU A 581 18.87 -14.18 -5.45
C LEU A 581 19.99 -14.40 -4.43
N LYS A 582 19.98 -13.57 -3.40
CA LYS A 582 20.87 -13.71 -2.24
C LYS A 582 20.10 -14.36 -1.09
N PRO A 583 20.82 -15.02 -0.15
CA PRO A 583 20.20 -15.44 1.10
C PRO A 583 19.58 -14.24 1.84
N PRO A 584 18.45 -14.44 2.55
CA PRO A 584 17.86 -13.35 3.32
C PRO A 584 18.79 -12.95 4.48
N GLU A 585 18.73 -11.68 4.87
CA GLU A 585 19.49 -11.16 6.00
C GLU A 585 18.90 -11.62 7.33
N ILE A 586 19.77 -11.93 8.28
CA ILE A 586 19.39 -12.31 9.63
C ILE A 586 19.40 -11.05 10.50
N HIS A 587 18.27 -10.71 11.10
CA HIS A 587 18.18 -9.71 12.15
C HIS A 587 18.57 -10.36 13.48
N GLY A 588 19.75 -10.04 14.00
CA GLY A 588 20.37 -10.65 15.19
C GLY A 588 21.60 -11.49 14.85
N ASP A 589 21.86 -12.53 15.65
CA ASP A 589 23.00 -13.42 15.48
C ASP A 589 22.72 -14.53 14.46
N PRO A 590 23.74 -15.06 13.75
CA PRO A 590 23.54 -16.12 12.77
C PRO A 590 23.24 -17.50 13.38
N THR A 591 23.30 -17.63 14.71
CA THR A 591 22.99 -18.85 15.46
C THR A 591 22.30 -18.49 16.78
N GLY A 592 21.47 -19.39 17.30
CA GLY A 592 20.77 -19.13 18.54
C GLY A 592 19.83 -20.24 18.97
N ASP A 593 19.00 -19.92 19.96
CA ASP A 593 18.01 -20.85 20.49
C ASP A 593 16.74 -20.87 19.64
N LEU A 594 16.31 -19.70 19.15
CA LEU A 594 15.09 -19.54 18.34
C LEU A 594 15.32 -18.63 17.13
N LEU A 595 14.85 -19.07 15.97
CA LEU A 595 14.70 -18.23 14.79
C LEU A 595 13.23 -18.00 14.49
N VAL A 596 12.83 -16.74 14.40
CA VAL A 596 11.49 -16.33 13.95
C VAL A 596 11.54 -15.99 12.47
N VAL A 597 10.68 -16.62 11.68
CA VAL A 597 10.58 -16.36 10.23
C VAL A 597 9.26 -15.66 9.94
N GLY A 598 9.33 -14.51 9.27
CA GLY A 598 8.15 -13.74 8.85
C GLY A 598 8.14 -13.40 7.38
N TRP A 599 7.06 -12.77 6.93
CA TRP A 599 6.90 -12.20 5.60
C TRP A 599 5.85 -11.08 5.61
N GLY A 600 5.85 -10.22 4.58
CA GLY A 600 4.86 -9.16 4.47
C GLY A 600 4.91 -8.16 5.64
N SER A 601 3.78 -7.66 6.08
CA SER A 601 3.68 -6.56 7.06
C SER A 601 4.05 -6.93 8.50
N THR A 602 4.42 -8.17 8.79
CA THR A 602 4.82 -8.60 10.13
C THR A 602 6.25 -8.18 10.51
N LEU A 603 7.07 -7.70 9.55
CA LEU A 603 8.48 -7.36 9.74
C LEU A 603 8.74 -6.53 11.01
N GLY A 604 8.17 -5.35 11.09
CA GLY A 604 8.51 -4.41 12.16
C GLY A 604 8.06 -4.88 13.54
N ALA A 605 6.96 -5.64 13.63
CA ALA A 605 6.49 -6.19 14.90
C ALA A 605 7.37 -7.37 15.36
N ILE A 606 7.85 -8.20 14.43
CA ILE A 606 8.77 -9.32 14.72
C ILE A 606 10.13 -8.76 15.16
N GLU A 607 10.72 -7.84 14.41
CA GLU A 607 12.03 -7.28 14.74
C GLU A 607 12.02 -6.59 16.11
N GLU A 608 10.99 -5.79 16.41
CA GLU A 608 10.87 -5.14 17.72
C GLU A 608 10.72 -6.16 18.87
N ALA A 609 9.95 -7.25 18.68
CA ALA A 609 9.82 -8.30 19.68
C ALA A 609 11.15 -9.06 19.89
N VAL A 610 11.88 -9.35 18.81
CA VAL A 610 13.20 -9.96 18.85
C VAL A 610 14.21 -9.07 19.59
N ASP A 611 14.23 -7.76 19.28
CA ASP A 611 15.14 -6.82 19.97
C ASP A 611 14.85 -6.71 21.46
N ARG A 612 13.57 -6.72 21.83
CA ARG A 612 13.16 -6.75 23.25
C ARG A 612 13.63 -8.03 23.95
N ALA A 613 13.46 -9.20 23.33
CA ALA A 613 13.91 -10.47 23.87
C ALA A 613 15.45 -10.53 23.98
N ARG A 614 16.17 -10.03 22.96
CA ARG A 614 17.64 -9.93 22.98
C ARG A 614 18.15 -8.99 24.08
N THR A 615 17.45 -7.89 24.35
CA THR A 615 17.78 -6.98 25.46
C THR A 615 17.64 -7.66 26.83
N GLN A 616 16.76 -8.68 26.93
CA GLN A 616 16.61 -9.53 28.10
C GLN A 616 17.66 -10.65 28.20
N GLY A 617 18.53 -10.80 27.19
CA GLY A 617 19.62 -11.76 27.14
C GLY A 617 19.32 -13.05 26.38
N HIS A 618 18.16 -13.17 25.74
CA HIS A 618 17.79 -14.35 24.95
C HIS A 618 18.52 -14.37 23.59
N LYS A 619 18.88 -15.58 23.12
CA LYS A 619 19.53 -15.79 21.83
C LYS A 619 18.49 -16.05 20.74
N VAL A 620 17.76 -15.00 20.41
CA VAL A 620 16.71 -14.99 19.39
C VAL A 620 17.12 -14.15 18.22
N SER A 621 16.79 -14.59 17.01
CA SER A 621 16.99 -13.82 15.77
C SER A 621 15.76 -13.95 14.87
N SER A 622 15.66 -13.10 13.87
CA SER A 622 14.60 -13.24 12.86
C SER A 622 15.14 -13.18 11.43
N VAL A 623 14.35 -13.74 10.52
CA VAL A 623 14.52 -13.66 9.07
C VAL A 623 13.19 -13.28 8.46
N HIS A 624 13.22 -12.38 7.48
CA HIS A 624 12.00 -11.93 6.81
C HIS A 624 12.12 -12.14 5.30
N LEU A 625 11.20 -12.95 4.74
CA LEU A 625 11.24 -13.34 3.35
C LEU A 625 10.53 -12.32 2.47
N ARG A 626 11.15 -11.99 1.35
CA ARG A 626 10.63 -11.08 0.32
C ARG A 626 10.28 -11.81 -0.96
N PHE A 627 11.05 -12.85 -1.31
CA PHE A 627 10.74 -13.76 -2.40
C PHE A 627 10.09 -15.04 -1.86
N LEU A 628 8.88 -15.31 -2.32
CA LEU A 628 8.08 -16.48 -1.90
C LEU A 628 7.95 -17.51 -3.00
N SER A 629 8.20 -17.12 -4.27
CA SER A 629 8.37 -18.00 -5.42
C SER A 629 9.24 -17.31 -6.48
N PRO A 630 10.46 -17.81 -6.78
CA PRO A 630 11.17 -18.85 -6.00
C PRO A 630 11.54 -18.34 -4.61
N LEU A 631 11.66 -19.24 -3.64
CA LEU A 631 12.15 -18.87 -2.31
C LEU A 631 13.62 -18.41 -2.39
N GLU A 632 13.99 -17.52 -1.50
CA GLU A 632 15.37 -17.07 -1.34
C GLU A 632 16.30 -18.25 -1.01
N PRO A 633 17.52 -18.28 -1.54
CA PRO A 633 18.42 -19.43 -1.35
C PRO A 633 19.00 -19.45 0.08
N GLY A 634 19.54 -20.60 0.47
CA GLY A 634 20.31 -20.75 1.71
C GLY A 634 19.46 -20.94 2.97
N LEU A 635 18.15 -20.98 2.89
CA LEU A 635 17.25 -21.10 4.04
C LEU A 635 17.57 -22.28 4.94
N LYS A 636 17.79 -23.48 4.36
CA LYS A 636 18.14 -24.67 5.15
C LYS A 636 19.42 -24.48 5.98
N LYS A 637 20.44 -23.80 5.42
CA LYS A 637 21.69 -23.49 6.12
C LYS A 637 21.45 -22.50 7.25
N ILE A 638 20.67 -21.45 7.01
CA ILE A 638 20.30 -20.46 8.03
C ILE A 638 19.56 -21.13 9.16
N PHE A 639 18.50 -21.90 8.85
CA PHE A 639 17.66 -22.58 9.84
C PHE A 639 18.44 -23.58 10.71
N SER A 640 19.41 -24.28 10.12
CA SER A 640 20.28 -25.22 10.85
C SER A 640 21.18 -24.56 11.90
N GLY A 641 21.29 -23.24 11.92
CA GLY A 641 22.01 -22.48 12.94
C GLY A 641 21.25 -22.30 14.25
N PHE A 642 19.98 -22.71 14.31
CA PHE A 642 19.11 -22.50 15.46
C PHE A 642 18.53 -23.81 15.98
N LYS A 643 18.30 -23.86 17.32
CA LYS A 643 17.71 -25.04 17.94
C LYS A 643 16.25 -25.24 17.55
N LYS A 644 15.49 -24.13 17.45
CA LYS A 644 14.09 -24.10 17.04
C LYS A 644 13.88 -23.05 15.96
N VAL A 645 13.04 -23.35 14.96
CA VAL A 645 12.62 -22.41 13.92
C VAL A 645 11.10 -22.36 13.92
N MET A 646 10.53 -21.16 13.90
CA MET A 646 9.08 -20.99 13.82
C MET A 646 8.70 -19.81 12.91
N THR A 647 7.53 -19.90 12.28
CA THR A 647 6.94 -18.74 11.58
C THR A 647 5.99 -17.97 12.48
N ILE A 648 5.87 -16.65 12.20
CA ILE A 648 4.85 -15.79 12.80
C ILE A 648 4.10 -15.08 11.67
N GLU A 649 2.78 -15.33 11.58
CA GLU A 649 1.96 -14.92 10.44
C GLU A 649 0.60 -14.36 10.88
N ILE A 650 0.00 -13.51 10.02
CA ILE A 650 -1.38 -13.03 10.19
C ILE A 650 -2.30 -13.85 9.29
N ASN A 651 -2.39 -15.13 9.56
CA ASN A 651 -3.33 -16.07 8.92
C ASN A 651 -3.70 -17.16 9.91
N TYR A 652 -4.35 -18.21 9.47
CA TYR A 652 -4.85 -19.25 10.36
C TYR A 652 -3.91 -20.45 10.42
N SER A 653 -3.67 -20.93 11.64
CA SER A 653 -3.17 -22.29 11.94
C SER A 653 -3.99 -22.90 13.06
N ASP A 654 -4.02 -24.24 13.13
CA ASP A 654 -4.72 -24.91 14.21
C ASP A 654 -3.96 -24.79 15.53
N ASP A 655 -4.71 -24.64 16.62
CA ASP A 655 -4.22 -24.66 17.98
C ASP A 655 -4.26 -26.09 18.52
N LEU A 656 -3.12 -26.58 19.01
CA LEU A 656 -2.98 -27.94 19.58
C LEU A 656 -3.78 -28.15 20.88
N ASP A 657 -4.14 -27.07 21.57
CA ASP A 657 -5.00 -27.14 22.75
C ASP A 657 -6.48 -27.33 22.39
N SER A 658 -6.83 -27.23 21.11
CA SER A 658 -8.19 -27.41 20.63
C SER A 658 -8.57 -28.90 20.62
N PRO A 659 -9.80 -29.25 21.05
CA PRO A 659 -10.29 -30.62 20.97
C PRO A 659 -10.17 -31.19 19.56
N LEU A 660 -9.76 -32.45 19.41
CA LEU A 660 -9.58 -33.18 18.15
C LEU A 660 -8.40 -32.72 17.28
N ILE A 661 -7.68 -31.66 17.62
CA ILE A 661 -6.45 -31.29 16.95
C ILE A 661 -5.26 -31.95 17.63
N ASN A 662 -4.34 -32.48 16.83
CA ASN A 662 -3.10 -33.10 17.28
C ASN A 662 -2.02 -32.99 16.20
N GLU A 663 -0.80 -33.41 16.48
CA GLU A 663 0.33 -33.29 15.55
C GLU A 663 0.10 -33.97 14.18
N GLU A 664 -0.74 -34.98 14.12
CA GLU A 664 -1.00 -35.74 12.87
C GLU A 664 -1.99 -35.03 11.95
N ASN A 665 -2.88 -34.15 12.51
CA ASN A 665 -3.96 -33.54 11.75
C ASN A 665 -3.94 -31.98 11.76
N ARG A 666 -3.02 -31.36 12.52
CA ARG A 666 -2.95 -29.89 12.58
C ARG A 666 -2.63 -29.27 11.24
N ARG A 667 -3.28 -28.17 10.93
CA ARG A 667 -2.95 -27.31 9.82
C ARG A 667 -1.94 -26.25 10.26
N TYR A 668 -0.79 -26.23 9.60
CA TYR A 668 0.21 -25.20 9.79
C TYR A 668 -0.18 -23.88 9.12
N SER A 669 0.36 -22.77 9.56
CA SER A 669 0.29 -21.50 8.87
C SER A 669 0.88 -21.58 7.45
N GLN A 670 0.49 -20.66 6.58
CA GLN A 670 0.75 -20.81 5.15
C GLN A 670 2.24 -20.83 4.80
N LEU A 671 3.05 -19.92 5.36
CA LEU A 671 4.49 -19.91 5.12
C LEU A 671 5.18 -21.13 5.77
N ALA A 672 4.78 -21.48 7.00
CA ALA A 672 5.34 -22.68 7.64
C ALA A 672 5.18 -23.93 6.78
N LEU A 673 3.99 -24.14 6.21
CA LEU A 673 3.71 -25.24 5.29
C LEU A 673 4.67 -25.25 4.09
N VAL A 674 4.86 -24.10 3.46
CA VAL A 674 5.77 -23.94 2.30
C VAL A 674 7.22 -24.21 2.69
N LEU A 675 7.68 -23.68 3.81
CA LEU A 675 9.05 -23.84 4.27
C LEU A 675 9.35 -25.28 4.70
N ARG A 676 8.41 -25.97 5.39
CA ARG A 676 8.53 -27.38 5.73
C ARG A 676 8.72 -28.24 4.47
N ALA A 677 7.89 -28.01 3.45
CA ALA A 677 7.98 -28.74 2.18
C ALA A 677 9.29 -28.45 1.43
N HIS A 678 9.77 -27.20 1.44
CA HIS A 678 10.97 -26.79 0.72
C HIS A 678 12.26 -27.25 1.40
N THR A 679 12.33 -27.13 2.73
CA THR A 679 13.57 -27.40 3.49
C THR A 679 13.66 -28.82 4.04
N LEU A 680 12.54 -29.53 4.19
CA LEU A 680 12.39 -30.82 4.89
C LEU A 680 12.89 -30.70 6.34
N MET A 681 12.70 -29.56 6.97
CA MET A 681 13.00 -29.30 8.37
C MET A 681 11.73 -29.20 9.19
N ASP A 682 11.83 -29.52 10.45
CA ASP A 682 10.74 -29.28 11.39
C ASP A 682 10.69 -27.80 11.71
N ILE A 683 9.63 -27.13 11.26
CA ILE A 683 9.40 -25.70 11.42
C ILE A 683 8.04 -25.55 12.10
N ASP A 684 8.04 -24.97 13.28
CA ASP A 684 6.82 -24.69 14.00
C ASP A 684 6.14 -23.40 13.47
N CYS A 685 4.95 -23.10 13.95
CA CYS A 685 4.26 -21.88 13.60
C CYS A 685 3.40 -21.37 14.75
N TRP A 686 3.32 -20.06 14.81
CA TRP A 686 2.28 -19.36 15.53
C TRP A 686 1.62 -18.37 14.58
N SER A 687 0.31 -18.35 14.57
CA SER A 687 -0.43 -17.43 13.73
C SER A 687 -1.74 -17.00 14.39
N MET A 688 -2.23 -15.84 14.00
CA MET A 688 -3.44 -15.25 14.53
C MET A 688 -4.15 -14.45 13.45
N VAL A 689 -5.47 -14.43 13.47
CA VAL A 689 -6.33 -13.62 12.58
C VAL A 689 -7.11 -12.56 13.37
N PRO A 690 -6.43 -11.58 13.98
CA PRO A 690 -7.09 -10.63 14.89
C PRO A 690 -7.87 -9.54 14.12
N GLY A 691 -7.73 -9.50 12.79
CA GLY A 691 -8.28 -8.44 11.94
C GLY A 691 -7.56 -7.08 12.05
N HIS A 692 -6.44 -7.03 12.74
CA HIS A 692 -5.53 -5.89 12.86
C HIS A 692 -4.08 -6.38 12.88
N PRO A 693 -3.06 -5.50 12.71
CA PRO A 693 -1.66 -5.90 12.79
C PRO A 693 -1.30 -6.54 14.14
N LEU A 694 -0.27 -7.36 14.17
CA LEU A 694 0.24 -7.97 15.41
C LEU A 694 0.95 -6.93 16.28
N GLN A 695 0.75 -7.04 17.59
CA GLN A 695 1.46 -6.26 18.59
C GLN A 695 2.82 -6.89 18.91
N PRO A 696 3.92 -6.11 19.01
CA PRO A 696 5.22 -6.64 19.42
C PRO A 696 5.19 -7.37 20.76
N GLY A 697 4.41 -6.88 21.74
CA GLY A 697 4.25 -7.51 23.03
C GLY A 697 3.58 -8.88 22.97
N THR A 698 2.63 -9.09 22.06
CA THR A 698 2.02 -10.41 21.82
C THR A 698 3.05 -11.38 21.25
N ILE A 699 3.83 -10.93 20.26
CA ILE A 699 4.92 -11.74 19.68
C ILE A 699 5.98 -12.04 20.72
N GLY A 700 6.32 -11.09 21.61
CA GLY A 700 7.26 -11.28 22.71
C GLY A 700 6.85 -12.42 23.63
N LYS A 701 5.57 -12.50 24.01
CA LYS A 701 5.04 -13.62 24.83
C LYS A 701 5.17 -14.96 24.11
N VAL A 702 4.95 -15.00 22.81
CA VAL A 702 5.12 -16.22 21.99
C VAL A 702 6.59 -16.66 21.98
N ILE A 703 7.51 -15.71 21.81
CA ILE A 703 8.96 -15.97 21.87
C ILE A 703 9.35 -16.55 23.24
N GLU A 704 8.94 -15.91 24.33
CA GLU A 704 9.25 -16.36 25.70
C GLU A 704 8.73 -17.77 25.98
N ALA A 705 7.49 -18.08 25.57
CA ALA A 705 6.92 -19.42 25.73
C ALA A 705 7.75 -20.51 24.98
N ASN A 706 8.19 -20.20 23.75
CA ASN A 706 8.97 -21.14 22.95
C ASN A 706 10.43 -21.33 23.45
N LEU A 707 10.98 -20.37 24.19
CA LEU A 707 12.30 -20.50 24.81
C LEU A 707 12.26 -21.34 26.07
N THR A 708 11.23 -21.19 26.92
CA THR A 708 11.05 -21.99 28.15
C THR A 708 10.81 -23.47 27.87
N GLU A 709 10.13 -23.80 26.79
CA GLU A 709 9.98 -25.20 26.32
C GLU A 709 11.33 -25.80 25.93
N THR A 710 12.19 -25.05 25.29
CA THR A 710 13.53 -25.49 24.86
C THR A 710 14.43 -25.77 26.07
N GLU A 711 14.41 -24.91 27.09
CA GLU A 711 15.16 -25.12 28.35
C GLU A 711 14.64 -26.28 29.15
N GLY A 712 13.32 -26.51 29.20
CA GLY A 712 12.69 -27.65 29.84
C GLY A 712 13.05 -29.01 29.20
N ALA A 713 13.14 -29.05 27.87
CA ALA A 713 13.55 -30.27 27.14
C ALA A 713 15.04 -30.60 27.36
N GLU A 714 15.93 -29.62 27.45
CA GLU A 714 17.35 -29.84 27.78
C GLU A 714 17.56 -30.32 29.24
N ALA A 715 16.77 -29.79 30.18
CA ALA A 715 16.83 -30.21 31.59
C ALA A 715 16.31 -31.66 31.81
N CYS A 716 15.46 -32.15 30.93
CA CYS A 716 15.01 -33.56 30.96
C CYS A 716 15.99 -34.55 30.29
N LEU A 717 16.92 -34.05 29.45
CA LEU A 717 17.94 -34.88 28.77
C LEU A 717 19.31 -34.85 29.46
N ALA A 718 19.53 -33.98 30.43
CA ALA A 718 20.70 -33.91 31.30
C ALA A 718 20.45 -34.63 32.63
#